data_2b58d8e4cdaf44e16230789ccd21be4c
#
_entry.id   2b58d8e4cdaf44e16230789ccd21be4c
#
_cell.length_a   1.000
_cell.length_b   1.000
_cell.length_c   1.000
_cell.angle_alpha   90.00
_cell.angle_beta   90.00
_cell.angle_gamma   90.00
#
_symmetry.space_group_name_H-M   'P 1'
#
loop_
_entity.id
_entity.type
_entity.pdbx_description
1 polymer ?
#
loop_
_entity_poly.entity_id
_entity_poly.type
_entity_poly.pdbx_seq_one_letter_code
_entity_poly.pdbx_strand_id
1 'polypeptide(L)'
;MNFITKAPVMLCGGDYNPDQWLDRPDILEADIRMMKKAGMNSVTLGVFAWAAYEPREGEYNFTWLREIMDRLYDQGIYTELATPTGAKPNWLARKYPEVLRVQSNGVRDHQGMRHNHCLTSPIYRQKVGELLNHLIDAVGDHPGLILWHISNELGGECYCPLCQERFRGWLKEKYHTIDALNHAWWTSFWSHHYDSFDEVEPPFDNGEQSLNGLKLDWRRFTTWNMMDYVHSETAILRKRTPNVPITTNLMEYFPGLDYHKLQSELDFVCWDSYPHWGRPDRSPTVTAGMTAFDHALIRGCKPDKPFLLMESTPSLVNWHEYNKLKRPGVNRMSAIQTVACGADGVQYFQWRKGRGGSEQFHGAVVDHDGRDDTRVFNEVTATNEALAALTPVCGSLPKADAAMIFDWDNRWALDDAWGMQIKQKNLRETCCQLYAQLNHCGVETDVVGVDADLNRYKLVVLPMLFMLKPGFAQKIREYVENGGTVVATYLLGYVDESTLCWLGGFPGDGLREVFGVTASELDTLYPGEGNRAIWVKSSQQSSIKDYCELLQPAEGTEVVAVYGQDFYSGHAAVTHHVFGKGHAYYIGARLDDAGNAAVLRAALADAKVHLRDLPQGVEYHCRESENARYHFYINTTQSAVKVQVESGADLLSGKNVLGSMELKPYDACAIEEKVK
;
A
#
# COMPACT_ATOMS: atom_id res chain seq x y z
N MET A 1 -21.35 -7.06 -1.38
CA MET A 1 -22.21 -6.19 -2.26
C MET A 1 -21.29 -5.39 -3.14
N ASN A 2 -21.49 -5.41 -4.46
CA ASN A 2 -20.63 -4.67 -5.39
C ASN A 2 -20.75 -3.16 -5.09
N PHE A 3 -19.62 -2.49 -4.80
CA PHE A 3 -19.59 -1.08 -4.43
C PHE A 3 -19.71 -0.14 -5.65
N ILE A 4 -19.42 -0.64 -6.87
CA ILE A 4 -19.67 0.06 -8.14
C ILE A 4 -20.94 -0.51 -8.75
N THR A 5 -22.08 0.01 -8.32
CA THR A 5 -23.39 -0.56 -8.66
C THR A 5 -23.75 -0.47 -10.15
N LYS A 6 -23.20 0.51 -10.87
CA LYS A 6 -23.42 0.67 -12.32
C LYS A 6 -22.65 -0.36 -13.17
N ALA A 7 -21.57 -0.94 -12.64
CA ALA A 7 -20.72 -1.90 -13.34
C ALA A 7 -20.46 -3.13 -12.43
N PRO A 8 -21.44 -4.03 -12.23
CA PRO A 8 -21.33 -5.17 -11.32
C PRO A 8 -20.53 -6.33 -11.95
N VAL A 9 -19.36 -6.04 -12.47
CA VAL A 9 -18.45 -6.97 -13.16
C VAL A 9 -17.02 -6.75 -12.69
N MET A 10 -16.15 -7.73 -12.94
CA MET A 10 -14.72 -7.52 -12.75
C MET A 10 -14.23 -6.45 -13.73
N LEU A 11 -13.70 -5.34 -13.22
CA LEU A 11 -13.23 -4.26 -14.08
C LEU A 11 -11.89 -4.62 -14.70
N CYS A 12 -11.75 -4.36 -16.00
CA CYS A 12 -10.51 -4.52 -16.73
C CYS A 12 -10.37 -3.40 -17.78
N GLY A 13 -9.25 -2.70 -17.71
CA GLY A 13 -9.05 -1.51 -18.53
C GLY A 13 -7.70 -0.86 -18.35
N GLY A 14 -7.69 0.47 -18.38
CA GLY A 14 -6.47 1.23 -18.14
C GLY A 14 -6.63 2.71 -18.45
N ASP A 15 -5.57 3.45 -18.18
CA ASP A 15 -5.50 4.87 -18.46
C ASP A 15 -5.57 5.14 -19.96
N TYR A 16 -6.53 5.95 -20.32
CA TYR A 16 -6.74 6.42 -21.69
C TYR A 16 -6.62 7.93 -21.74
N ASN A 17 -5.66 8.43 -22.51
CA ASN A 17 -5.32 9.85 -22.61
C ASN A 17 -5.68 10.39 -24.00
N PRO A 18 -6.97 10.49 -24.38
CA PRO A 18 -7.41 10.96 -25.70
C PRO A 18 -7.10 12.45 -25.94
N ASP A 19 -6.91 13.23 -24.88
CA ASP A 19 -6.47 14.63 -24.96
C ASP A 19 -5.12 14.80 -25.69
N GLN A 20 -4.27 13.77 -25.71
CA GLN A 20 -3.00 13.74 -26.46
C GLN A 20 -3.19 13.46 -27.96
N TRP A 21 -4.40 13.12 -28.42
CA TRP A 21 -4.72 12.63 -29.77
C TRP A 21 -5.91 13.34 -30.42
N LEU A 22 -6.35 14.51 -29.92
CA LEU A 22 -7.53 15.21 -30.40
C LEU A 22 -7.41 15.65 -31.88
N ASP A 23 -6.18 15.81 -32.36
CA ASP A 23 -5.88 16.09 -33.78
C ASP A 23 -5.80 14.83 -34.67
N ARG A 24 -6.02 13.62 -34.10
CA ARG A 24 -5.90 12.31 -34.76
C ARG A 24 -7.17 11.47 -34.56
N PRO A 25 -8.29 11.84 -35.18
CA PRO A 25 -9.55 11.10 -35.03
C PRO A 25 -9.46 9.65 -35.50
N ASP A 26 -8.55 9.33 -36.44
CA ASP A 26 -8.24 7.98 -36.90
C ASP A 26 -7.69 7.10 -35.76
N ILE A 27 -6.84 7.65 -34.87
CA ILE A 27 -6.31 6.96 -33.71
C ILE A 27 -7.41 6.74 -32.65
N LEU A 28 -8.20 7.78 -32.35
CA LEU A 28 -9.30 7.68 -31.39
C LEU A 28 -10.34 6.63 -31.80
N GLU A 29 -10.64 6.52 -33.10
CA GLU A 29 -11.53 5.49 -33.61
C GLU A 29 -10.90 4.08 -33.52
N ALA A 30 -9.62 3.95 -33.89
CA ALA A 30 -8.90 2.70 -33.78
C ALA A 30 -8.80 2.23 -32.32
N ASP A 31 -8.57 3.16 -31.38
CA ASP A 31 -8.44 2.84 -29.95
C ASP A 31 -9.71 2.20 -29.38
N ILE A 32 -10.88 2.82 -29.61
CA ILE A 32 -12.15 2.29 -29.11
C ILE A 32 -12.43 0.89 -29.69
N ARG A 33 -12.18 0.70 -30.99
CA ARG A 33 -12.31 -0.62 -31.65
C ARG A 33 -11.35 -1.67 -31.02
N MET A 34 -10.09 -1.28 -30.78
CA MET A 34 -9.09 -2.18 -30.20
C MET A 34 -9.36 -2.48 -28.71
N MET A 35 -9.86 -1.50 -27.92
CA MET A 35 -10.31 -1.73 -26.55
C MET A 35 -11.41 -2.80 -26.49
N LYS A 36 -12.39 -2.70 -27.38
CA LYS A 36 -13.45 -3.72 -27.52
C LYS A 36 -12.87 -5.09 -27.85
N LYS A 37 -11.93 -5.16 -28.80
CA LYS A 37 -11.22 -6.41 -29.16
C LYS A 37 -10.43 -6.98 -27.98
N ALA A 38 -9.78 -6.14 -27.19
CA ALA A 38 -9.02 -6.55 -26.00
C ALA A 38 -9.91 -6.95 -24.81
N GLY A 39 -11.24 -6.82 -24.93
CA GLY A 39 -12.18 -7.15 -23.84
C GLY A 39 -12.17 -6.14 -22.69
N MET A 40 -11.74 -4.91 -22.91
CA MET A 40 -11.82 -3.85 -21.91
C MET A 40 -13.26 -3.43 -21.65
N ASN A 41 -13.60 -3.15 -20.40
CA ASN A 41 -14.92 -2.72 -19.96
C ASN A 41 -14.90 -1.41 -19.16
N SER A 42 -13.73 -0.86 -18.86
CA SER A 42 -13.57 0.45 -18.22
C SER A 42 -12.28 1.13 -18.69
N VAL A 43 -12.24 2.46 -18.56
CA VAL A 43 -11.03 3.27 -18.77
C VAL A 43 -11.01 4.44 -17.80
N THR A 44 -9.81 4.80 -17.34
CA THR A 44 -9.57 6.04 -16.61
C THR A 44 -9.36 7.17 -17.61
N LEU A 45 -10.13 8.26 -17.50
CA LEU A 45 -10.05 9.42 -18.38
C LEU A 45 -9.66 10.67 -17.62
N GLY A 46 -8.91 11.54 -18.28
CA GLY A 46 -8.74 12.93 -17.89
C GLY A 46 -7.77 13.21 -16.76
N VAL A 47 -6.92 12.26 -16.36
CA VAL A 47 -6.03 12.34 -15.18
C VAL A 47 -5.19 13.64 -15.16
N PHE A 48 -4.67 14.07 -16.31
CA PHE A 48 -3.86 15.29 -16.44
C PHE A 48 -4.39 16.27 -17.50
N ALA A 49 -5.67 16.17 -17.84
CA ALA A 49 -6.25 16.89 -18.98
C ALA A 49 -6.68 18.33 -18.68
N TRP A 50 -6.26 18.98 -17.56
CA TRP A 50 -6.71 20.33 -17.21
C TRP A 50 -6.50 21.34 -18.34
N ALA A 51 -5.32 21.35 -18.99
CA ALA A 51 -5.03 22.25 -20.08
C ALA A 51 -5.90 22.01 -21.34
N ALA A 52 -6.39 20.79 -21.55
CA ALA A 52 -7.34 20.47 -22.63
C ALA A 52 -8.77 20.88 -22.27
N TYR A 53 -9.14 20.84 -20.98
CA TYR A 53 -10.43 21.31 -20.48
C TYR A 53 -10.49 22.84 -20.38
N GLU A 54 -9.41 23.49 -19.99
CA GLU A 54 -9.30 24.94 -19.78
C GLU A 54 -7.99 25.47 -20.38
N PRO A 55 -7.89 25.60 -21.73
CA PRO A 55 -6.67 26.05 -22.42
C PRO A 55 -6.27 27.49 -22.06
N ARG A 56 -7.22 28.31 -21.66
CA ARG A 56 -7.04 29.67 -21.09
C ARG A 56 -7.98 29.84 -19.92
N GLU A 57 -7.60 30.67 -18.98
CA GLU A 57 -8.43 30.94 -17.80
C GLU A 57 -9.84 31.34 -18.15
N GLY A 58 -10.84 30.58 -17.70
CA GLY A 58 -12.25 30.78 -17.92
C GLY A 58 -12.78 30.34 -19.30
N GLU A 59 -11.91 29.78 -20.16
CA GLU A 59 -12.31 29.23 -21.46
C GLU A 59 -12.38 27.69 -21.37
N TYR A 60 -13.58 27.14 -21.19
CA TYR A 60 -13.78 25.70 -20.99
C TYR A 60 -14.21 24.98 -22.27
N ASN A 61 -13.70 23.78 -22.51
CA ASN A 61 -14.06 22.90 -23.61
C ASN A 61 -14.12 21.44 -23.15
N PHE A 62 -15.31 20.94 -22.93
CA PHE A 62 -15.59 19.56 -22.55
C PHE A 62 -16.30 18.75 -23.66
N THR A 63 -16.52 19.34 -24.84
CA THR A 63 -17.26 18.70 -25.94
C THR A 63 -16.59 17.37 -26.34
N TRP A 64 -15.27 17.39 -26.52
CA TRP A 64 -14.52 16.20 -26.89
C TRP A 64 -14.59 15.09 -25.83
N LEU A 65 -14.60 15.46 -24.54
CA LEU A 65 -14.71 14.49 -23.44
C LEU A 65 -16.04 13.76 -23.50
N ARG A 66 -17.16 14.51 -23.62
CA ARG A 66 -18.50 13.92 -23.69
C ARG A 66 -18.64 13.01 -24.90
N GLU A 67 -18.18 13.44 -26.08
CA GLU A 67 -18.20 12.64 -27.30
C GLU A 67 -17.41 11.31 -27.15
N ILE A 68 -16.26 11.34 -26.48
CA ILE A 68 -15.48 10.14 -26.21
C ILE A 68 -16.20 9.23 -25.22
N MET A 69 -16.74 9.78 -24.13
CA MET A 69 -17.52 9.01 -23.17
C MET A 69 -18.74 8.35 -23.79
N ASP A 70 -19.48 9.06 -24.66
CA ASP A 70 -20.63 8.52 -25.41
C ASP A 70 -20.17 7.31 -26.28
N ARG A 71 -19.09 7.48 -27.06
CA ARG A 71 -18.56 6.43 -27.93
C ARG A 71 -18.06 5.20 -27.16
N LEU A 72 -17.41 5.40 -26.02
CA LEU A 72 -16.98 4.30 -25.15
C LEU A 72 -18.18 3.56 -24.56
N TYR A 73 -19.16 4.30 -24.06
CA TYR A 73 -20.36 3.73 -23.47
C TYR A 73 -21.19 2.92 -24.47
N ASP A 74 -21.27 3.36 -25.72
CA ASP A 74 -21.91 2.63 -26.83
C ASP A 74 -21.24 1.27 -27.12
N GLN A 75 -19.96 1.13 -26.74
CA GLN A 75 -19.23 -0.14 -26.82
C GLN A 75 -19.25 -0.96 -25.53
N GLY A 76 -19.96 -0.49 -24.50
CA GLY A 76 -20.02 -1.12 -23.17
C GLY A 76 -18.76 -0.91 -22.34
N ILE A 77 -18.04 0.19 -22.58
CA ILE A 77 -16.84 0.59 -21.85
C ILE A 77 -17.22 1.77 -20.94
N TYR A 78 -17.08 1.57 -19.64
CA TYR A 78 -17.37 2.58 -18.63
C TYR A 78 -16.22 3.56 -18.45
N THR A 79 -16.50 4.69 -17.83
CA THR A 79 -15.53 5.75 -17.56
C THR A 79 -15.32 5.89 -16.04
N GLU A 80 -14.08 5.85 -15.65
CA GLU A 80 -13.53 6.26 -14.37
C GLU A 80 -12.93 7.65 -14.58
N LEU A 81 -13.64 8.70 -14.15
CA LEU A 81 -13.28 10.07 -14.54
C LEU A 81 -12.43 10.75 -13.48
N ALA A 82 -11.23 11.16 -13.87
CA ALA A 82 -10.34 11.87 -12.97
C ALA A 82 -10.67 13.37 -12.87
N THR A 83 -10.45 13.93 -11.66
CA THR A 83 -10.22 15.36 -11.51
C THR A 83 -8.79 15.66 -11.95
N PRO A 84 -8.54 16.55 -12.92
CA PRO A 84 -7.21 16.68 -13.54
C PRO A 84 -6.24 17.51 -12.71
N THR A 85 -6.41 17.49 -11.39
CA THR A 85 -5.78 18.44 -10.46
C THR A 85 -4.33 18.12 -10.11
N GLY A 86 -3.83 16.95 -10.51
CA GLY A 86 -2.41 16.58 -10.35
C GLY A 86 -1.45 17.39 -11.24
N ALA A 87 -1.93 17.92 -12.38
CA ALA A 87 -1.13 18.72 -13.30
C ALA A 87 -1.86 19.98 -13.74
N LYS A 88 -1.44 21.13 -13.22
CA LYS A 88 -2.06 22.42 -13.55
C LYS A 88 -1.55 22.98 -14.88
N PRO A 89 -2.38 23.76 -15.62
CA PRO A 89 -1.98 24.40 -16.86
C PRO A 89 -0.93 25.53 -16.63
N ASN A 90 -0.12 25.79 -17.63
CA ASN A 90 0.93 26.79 -17.58
C ASN A 90 0.43 28.22 -17.26
N TRP A 91 -0.76 28.58 -17.74
CA TRP A 91 -1.33 29.92 -17.50
C TRP A 91 -1.56 30.16 -16.01
N LEU A 92 -1.93 29.13 -15.23
CA LEU A 92 -2.21 29.24 -13.80
C LEU A 92 -0.95 29.65 -13.01
N ALA A 93 0.16 28.95 -13.20
CA ALA A 93 1.40 29.31 -12.53
C ALA A 93 2.03 30.63 -13.04
N ARG A 94 1.80 30.96 -14.33
CA ARG A 94 2.31 32.23 -14.86
C ARG A 94 1.58 33.45 -14.30
N LYS A 95 0.25 33.32 -14.14
CA LYS A 95 -0.57 34.42 -13.62
C LYS A 95 -0.54 34.51 -12.09
N TYR A 96 -0.42 33.36 -11.42
CA TYR A 96 -0.44 33.21 -9.97
C TYR A 96 0.74 32.39 -9.48
N PRO A 97 1.99 32.93 -9.53
CA PRO A 97 3.19 32.18 -9.21
C PRO A 97 3.22 31.66 -7.74
N GLU A 98 2.44 32.26 -6.85
CA GLU A 98 2.30 31.83 -5.46
C GLU A 98 1.63 30.46 -5.33
N VAL A 99 0.99 29.93 -6.36
CA VAL A 99 0.45 28.55 -6.34
C VAL A 99 1.54 27.50 -6.41
N LEU A 100 2.76 27.89 -6.83
CA LEU A 100 3.88 26.96 -6.92
C LEU A 100 4.38 26.56 -5.54
N ARG A 101 4.72 25.29 -5.40
CA ARG A 101 5.26 24.69 -4.18
C ARG A 101 6.59 25.32 -3.79
N VAL A 102 6.87 25.35 -2.49
CA VAL A 102 8.20 25.66 -1.92
C VAL A 102 8.76 24.36 -1.37
N GLN A 103 9.96 24.00 -1.75
CA GLN A 103 10.66 22.79 -1.33
C GLN A 103 11.27 22.94 0.08
N SER A 104 11.73 21.83 0.66
CA SER A 104 12.35 21.78 1.99
C SER A 104 13.63 22.64 2.12
N ASN A 105 14.29 22.98 1.00
CA ASN A 105 15.41 23.92 0.96
C ASN A 105 14.98 25.40 0.90
N GLY A 106 13.68 25.70 0.98
CA GLY A 106 13.11 27.06 0.92
C GLY A 106 12.97 27.64 -0.50
N VAL A 107 13.32 26.89 -1.54
CA VAL A 107 13.25 27.36 -2.93
C VAL A 107 11.87 27.06 -3.51
N ARG A 108 11.25 28.07 -4.14
CA ARG A 108 9.99 27.90 -4.87
C ARG A 108 10.24 27.19 -6.19
N ASP A 109 9.40 26.20 -6.51
CA ASP A 109 9.43 25.48 -7.78
C ASP A 109 9.19 26.43 -8.97
N HIS A 110 9.74 26.04 -10.11
CA HIS A 110 9.32 26.57 -11.41
C HIS A 110 8.12 25.80 -11.94
N GLN A 111 7.41 26.39 -12.93
CA GLN A 111 6.36 25.69 -13.64
C GLN A 111 6.95 24.49 -14.39
N GLY A 112 6.31 23.32 -14.25
CA GLY A 112 6.68 22.04 -14.85
C GLY A 112 6.40 20.88 -13.92
N MET A 113 6.50 19.67 -14.42
CA MET A 113 6.17 18.44 -13.71
C MET A 113 4.70 18.41 -13.21
N ARG A 114 4.30 17.34 -12.56
CA ARG A 114 3.05 17.20 -11.81
C ARG A 114 3.28 17.47 -10.31
N HIS A 115 2.22 17.74 -9.56
CA HIS A 115 2.24 17.96 -8.09
C HIS A 115 3.16 19.08 -7.59
N ASN A 116 3.50 20.06 -8.42
CA ASN A 116 4.33 21.19 -8.04
C ASN A 116 3.52 22.41 -7.58
N HIS A 117 2.36 22.19 -6.99
CA HIS A 117 1.46 23.24 -6.48
C HIS A 117 1.25 23.12 -4.97
N CYS A 118 0.94 24.24 -4.34
CA CYS A 118 0.61 24.31 -2.93
C CYS A 118 -0.87 24.02 -2.71
N LEU A 119 -1.20 22.94 -2.02
CA LEU A 119 -2.56 22.55 -1.69
C LEU A 119 -3.27 23.50 -0.69
N THR A 120 -2.49 24.33 0.00
CA THR A 120 -3.03 25.37 0.91
C THR A 120 -3.37 26.66 0.18
N SER A 121 -2.91 26.85 -1.07
CA SER A 121 -3.17 28.06 -1.86
C SER A 121 -4.67 28.31 -2.08
N PRO A 122 -5.24 29.45 -1.61
CA PRO A 122 -6.63 29.77 -1.84
C PRO A 122 -6.98 29.89 -3.32
N ILE A 123 -6.06 30.46 -4.12
CA ILE A 123 -6.26 30.63 -5.57
C ILE A 123 -6.29 29.26 -6.26
N TYR A 124 -5.38 28.35 -5.90
CA TYR A 124 -5.37 27.02 -6.47
C TYR A 124 -6.71 26.30 -6.18
N ARG A 125 -7.17 26.30 -4.93
CA ARG A 125 -8.43 25.69 -4.52
C ARG A 125 -9.64 26.31 -5.20
N GLN A 126 -9.65 27.64 -5.37
CA GLN A 126 -10.69 28.33 -6.10
C GLN A 126 -10.76 27.85 -7.56
N LYS A 127 -9.61 27.81 -8.26
CA LYS A 127 -9.54 27.36 -9.66
C LYS A 127 -9.93 25.90 -9.84
N VAL A 128 -9.54 25.04 -8.91
CA VAL A 128 -10.02 23.65 -8.84
C VAL A 128 -11.55 23.61 -8.71
N GLY A 129 -12.12 24.38 -7.78
CA GLY A 129 -13.56 24.41 -7.58
C GLY A 129 -14.34 24.92 -8.82
N GLU A 130 -13.83 25.95 -9.51
CA GLU A 130 -14.38 26.44 -10.77
C GLU A 130 -14.36 25.34 -11.84
N LEU A 131 -13.22 24.73 -12.07
CA LEU A 131 -13.04 23.63 -13.02
C LEU A 131 -13.99 22.46 -12.75
N LEU A 132 -14.05 21.98 -11.50
CA LEU A 132 -14.89 20.83 -11.14
C LEU A 132 -16.38 21.09 -11.37
N ASN A 133 -16.87 22.30 -11.08
CA ASN A 133 -18.26 22.65 -11.36
C ASN A 133 -18.57 22.58 -12.86
N HIS A 134 -17.67 23.10 -13.72
CA HIS A 134 -17.86 23.02 -15.17
C HIS A 134 -17.72 21.57 -15.70
N LEU A 135 -16.81 20.77 -15.16
CA LEU A 135 -16.65 19.36 -15.51
C LEU A 135 -17.92 18.56 -15.18
N ILE A 136 -18.48 18.77 -13.97
CA ILE A 136 -19.71 18.11 -13.54
C ILE A 136 -20.90 18.56 -14.42
N ASP A 137 -21.01 19.85 -14.75
CA ASP A 137 -22.05 20.34 -15.64
C ASP A 137 -22.01 19.70 -17.04
N ALA A 138 -20.81 19.40 -17.52
CA ALA A 138 -20.59 18.78 -18.82
C ALA A 138 -20.87 17.26 -18.85
N VAL A 139 -20.45 16.51 -17.83
CA VAL A 139 -20.45 15.03 -17.88
C VAL A 139 -20.91 14.33 -16.60
N GLY A 140 -21.27 15.05 -15.54
CA GLY A 140 -21.63 14.44 -14.25
C GLY A 140 -22.91 13.58 -14.29
N ASP A 141 -23.77 13.78 -15.29
CA ASP A 141 -24.99 13.00 -15.56
C ASP A 141 -24.78 11.81 -16.51
N HIS A 142 -23.56 11.63 -17.03
CA HIS A 142 -23.30 10.63 -18.06
C HIS A 142 -23.51 9.20 -17.51
N PRO A 143 -24.27 8.34 -18.21
CA PRO A 143 -24.59 6.99 -17.72
C PRO A 143 -23.36 6.08 -17.61
N GLY A 144 -22.33 6.31 -18.42
CA GLY A 144 -21.06 5.61 -18.40
C GLY A 144 -20.13 6.03 -17.27
N LEU A 145 -20.39 7.11 -16.54
CA LEU A 145 -19.58 7.53 -15.39
C LEU A 145 -19.85 6.61 -14.20
N ILE A 146 -18.85 5.81 -13.80
CA ILE A 146 -19.00 4.81 -12.73
C ILE A 146 -18.31 5.20 -11.42
N LEU A 147 -17.27 6.02 -11.48
CA LEU A 147 -16.57 6.56 -10.30
C LEU A 147 -15.84 7.87 -10.63
N TRP A 148 -15.56 8.66 -9.58
CA TRP A 148 -14.64 9.78 -9.63
C TRP A 148 -13.27 9.36 -9.09
N HIS A 149 -12.22 9.70 -9.81
CA HIS A 149 -10.82 9.54 -9.42
C HIS A 149 -10.24 10.91 -9.05
N ILE A 150 -9.97 11.15 -7.75
CA ILE A 150 -9.44 12.44 -7.30
C ILE A 150 -7.98 12.57 -7.66
N SER A 151 -7.63 13.59 -8.47
CA SER A 151 -6.23 13.87 -8.81
C SER A 151 -5.49 12.66 -9.38
N ASN A 152 -4.31 12.37 -8.89
CA ASN A 152 -3.50 11.18 -9.17
C ASN A 152 -2.35 11.10 -8.18
N GLU A 153 -2.10 9.93 -7.57
CA GLU A 153 -0.92 9.66 -6.73
C GLU A 153 -0.57 10.83 -5.80
N LEU A 154 -1.53 11.23 -4.97
CA LEU A 154 -1.40 12.39 -4.09
C LEU A 154 -0.13 12.33 -3.24
N GLY A 155 0.62 13.42 -3.16
CA GLY A 155 1.84 13.48 -2.39
C GLY A 155 2.55 14.83 -2.44
N GLY A 156 3.65 14.87 -1.72
CA GLY A 156 4.54 16.02 -1.65
C GLY A 156 4.17 17.05 -0.58
N GLU A 157 5.21 17.66 -0.05
CA GLU A 157 5.16 18.66 1.01
C GLU A 157 5.34 20.07 0.43
N CYS A 158 4.87 21.10 1.12
CA CYS A 158 5.08 22.48 0.71
C CYS A 158 5.45 23.34 1.92
N TYR A 159 6.59 23.98 1.84
CA TYR A 159 7.19 24.79 2.90
C TYR A 159 6.91 26.30 2.74
N CYS A 160 5.90 26.69 1.95
CA CYS A 160 5.57 28.09 1.74
C CYS A 160 4.97 28.74 3.00
N PRO A 161 4.95 30.09 3.10
CA PRO A 161 4.43 30.80 4.28
C PRO A 161 3.00 30.40 4.66
N LEU A 162 2.11 30.09 3.68
CA LEU A 162 0.76 29.63 3.97
C LEU A 162 0.74 28.28 4.70
N CYS A 163 1.59 27.34 4.27
CA CYS A 163 1.71 26.04 4.91
C CYS A 163 2.33 26.13 6.30
N GLN A 164 3.34 27.01 6.47
CA GLN A 164 3.96 27.28 7.78
C GLN A 164 2.94 27.81 8.78
N GLU A 165 2.16 28.83 8.38
CA GLU A 165 1.11 29.40 9.24
C GLU A 165 0.04 28.36 9.60
N ARG A 166 -0.38 27.55 8.63
CA ARG A 166 -1.33 26.48 8.85
C ARG A 166 -0.78 25.38 9.79
N PHE A 167 0.51 25.08 9.68
CA PHE A 167 1.20 24.16 10.58
C PHE A 167 1.19 24.66 12.03
N ARG A 168 1.53 25.94 12.25
CA ARG A 168 1.46 26.56 13.58
C ARG A 168 0.04 26.51 14.16
N GLY A 169 -0.99 26.75 13.33
CA GLY A 169 -2.40 26.60 13.74
C GLY A 169 -2.72 25.17 14.17
N TRP A 170 -2.30 24.18 13.38
CA TRP A 170 -2.49 22.76 13.67
C TRP A 170 -1.77 22.34 14.97
N LEU A 171 -0.56 22.86 15.22
CA LEU A 171 0.18 22.62 16.47
C LEU A 171 -0.55 23.23 17.69
N LYS A 172 -1.10 24.46 17.55
CA LYS A 172 -1.90 25.10 18.60
C LYS A 172 -3.13 24.26 18.96
N GLU A 173 -3.80 23.68 17.99
CA GLU A 173 -4.94 22.78 18.22
C GLU A 173 -4.51 21.46 18.89
N LYS A 174 -3.37 20.89 18.48
CA LYS A 174 -2.87 19.62 19.02
C LYS A 174 -2.37 19.74 20.45
N TYR A 175 -1.56 20.76 20.74
CA TYR A 175 -0.82 20.87 22.01
C TYR A 175 -1.46 21.83 23.02
N HIS A 176 -2.30 22.75 22.58
CA HIS A 176 -2.96 23.81 23.36
C HIS A 176 -2.00 24.83 23.99
N THR A 177 -0.86 24.38 24.53
CA THR A 177 0.17 25.25 25.15
C THR A 177 1.54 24.97 24.54
N ILE A 178 2.40 26.00 24.52
CA ILE A 178 3.77 25.85 24.04
C ILE A 178 4.59 24.94 24.95
N ASP A 179 4.31 24.94 26.26
CA ASP A 179 4.99 24.06 27.22
C ASP A 179 4.68 22.58 26.92
N ALA A 180 3.44 22.23 26.53
CA ALA A 180 3.08 20.88 26.14
C ALA A 180 3.84 20.45 24.88
N LEU A 181 3.98 21.33 23.89
CA LEU A 181 4.80 21.07 22.70
C LEU A 181 6.27 20.87 23.08
N ASN A 182 6.84 21.78 23.88
CA ASN A 182 8.22 21.70 24.34
C ASN A 182 8.52 20.37 25.05
N HIS A 183 7.57 19.92 25.89
CA HIS A 183 7.68 18.62 26.57
C HIS A 183 7.65 17.46 25.56
N ALA A 184 6.68 17.45 24.65
CA ALA A 184 6.50 16.37 23.67
C ALA A 184 7.66 16.26 22.66
N TRP A 185 8.26 17.38 22.28
CA TRP A 185 9.38 17.38 21.35
C TRP A 185 10.75 17.27 22.02
N TRP A 186 10.79 17.26 23.37
CA TRP A 186 12.04 17.26 24.16
C TRP A 186 12.96 18.42 23.81
N THR A 187 12.42 19.64 23.71
CA THR A 187 13.15 20.83 23.22
C THR A 187 14.26 21.32 24.16
N SER A 188 14.36 20.77 25.38
CA SER A 188 15.54 20.96 26.24
C SER A 188 16.84 20.40 25.62
N PHE A 189 16.74 19.49 24.65
CA PHE A 189 17.88 19.01 23.90
C PHE A 189 18.47 20.15 23.04
N TRP A 190 19.75 20.43 23.19
CA TRP A 190 20.50 21.49 22.50
C TRP A 190 19.88 22.90 22.58
N SER A 191 19.11 23.19 23.65
CA SER A 191 18.49 24.52 23.88
C SER A 191 17.49 24.95 22.78
N HIS A 192 16.67 24.01 22.29
CA HIS A 192 15.63 24.29 21.28
C HIS A 192 14.30 24.77 21.86
N HIS A 193 14.28 25.25 23.10
CA HIS A 193 13.05 25.71 23.77
C HIS A 193 12.37 26.83 22.99
N TYR A 194 11.08 26.69 22.73
CA TYR A 194 10.23 27.70 22.10
C TYR A 194 9.44 28.47 23.15
N ASP A 195 9.39 29.80 23.03
CA ASP A 195 8.57 30.67 23.87
C ASP A 195 7.15 30.83 23.33
N SER A 196 6.98 30.64 22.02
CA SER A 196 5.68 30.74 21.36
C SER A 196 5.59 29.83 20.13
N PHE A 197 4.38 29.48 19.71
CA PHE A 197 4.15 28.74 18.46
C PHE A 197 4.62 29.52 17.21
N ASP A 198 4.72 30.84 17.30
CA ASP A 198 5.12 31.68 16.16
C ASP A 198 6.61 31.53 15.82
N GLU A 199 7.43 31.00 16.75
CA GLU A 199 8.83 30.66 16.54
C GLU A 199 9.03 29.32 15.82
N VAL A 200 7.98 28.49 15.73
CA VAL A 200 8.10 27.18 15.12
C VAL A 200 8.16 27.30 13.61
N GLU A 201 9.21 26.72 13.02
CA GLU A 201 9.37 26.53 11.60
C GLU A 201 9.25 25.03 11.25
N PRO A 202 8.83 24.67 10.01
CA PRO A 202 8.91 23.30 9.55
C PRO A 202 10.36 22.82 9.45
N PRO A 203 10.62 21.51 9.35
CA PRO A 203 11.96 20.95 9.29
C PRO A 203 12.61 21.18 7.92
N PHE A 204 13.04 22.42 7.65
CA PHE A 204 13.80 22.75 6.45
C PHE A 204 15.13 21.99 6.40
N ASP A 205 15.63 21.64 5.19
CA ASP A 205 16.90 20.93 5.01
C ASP A 205 18.10 21.65 5.64
N ASN A 206 18.04 22.98 5.71
CA ASN A 206 19.04 23.85 6.33
C ASN A 206 18.62 24.41 7.70
N GLY A 207 17.56 23.84 8.29
CA GLY A 207 16.98 24.21 9.58
C GLY A 207 17.14 23.12 10.64
N GLU A 208 16.11 22.98 11.47
CA GLU A 208 16.08 22.01 12.58
C GLU A 208 15.86 20.58 12.08
N GLN A 209 16.83 19.71 12.29
CA GLN A 209 16.78 18.31 11.87
C GLN A 209 16.97 17.31 13.04
N SER A 210 17.22 17.82 14.25
CA SER A 210 17.50 16.97 15.42
C SER A 210 16.28 16.66 16.28
N LEU A 211 15.19 17.42 16.15
CA LEU A 211 13.95 17.21 16.88
C LEU A 211 13.04 16.22 16.14
N ASN A 212 13.05 14.96 16.57
CA ASN A 212 12.21 13.91 15.97
C ASN A 212 10.70 14.23 16.06
N GLY A 213 10.26 14.85 17.17
CA GLY A 213 8.87 15.28 17.34
C GLY A 213 8.43 16.32 16.30
N LEU A 214 9.29 17.28 15.94
CA LEU A 214 9.01 18.25 14.87
C LEU A 214 8.84 17.57 13.51
N LYS A 215 9.77 16.67 13.14
CA LYS A 215 9.71 15.95 11.86
C LYS A 215 8.47 15.07 11.77
N LEU A 216 8.15 14.35 12.83
CA LEU A 216 6.96 13.51 12.90
C LEU A 216 5.67 14.33 12.77
N ASP A 217 5.58 15.46 13.48
CA ASP A 217 4.40 16.31 13.42
C ASP A 217 4.26 17.04 12.08
N TRP A 218 5.34 17.36 11.41
CA TRP A 218 5.29 17.87 10.04
C TRP A 218 4.70 16.85 9.06
N ARG A 219 5.04 15.58 9.16
CA ARG A 219 4.47 14.50 8.33
C ARG A 219 3.00 14.25 8.67
N ARG A 220 2.63 14.30 9.94
CA ARG A 220 1.23 14.24 10.40
C ARG A 220 0.40 15.40 9.85
N PHE A 221 0.95 16.61 9.96
CA PHE A 221 0.35 17.81 9.38
C PHE A 221 0.21 17.70 7.86
N THR A 222 1.23 17.20 7.16
CA THR A 222 1.18 16.99 5.71
C THR A 222 0.01 16.07 5.32
N THR A 223 -0.17 14.96 6.02
CA THR A 223 -1.32 14.07 5.82
C THR A 223 -2.65 14.79 6.09
N TRP A 224 -2.76 15.50 7.20
CA TRP A 224 -3.96 16.25 7.56
C TRP A 224 -4.28 17.34 6.52
N ASN A 225 -3.28 18.08 6.05
CA ASN A 225 -3.45 19.13 5.04
C ASN A 225 -3.85 18.54 3.67
N MET A 226 -3.35 17.36 3.33
CA MET A 226 -3.77 16.60 2.15
C MET A 226 -5.23 16.16 2.25
N MET A 227 -5.64 15.59 3.39
CA MET A 227 -7.03 15.20 3.63
C MET A 227 -7.99 16.38 3.48
N ASP A 228 -7.65 17.53 4.04
CA ASP A 228 -8.44 18.75 3.91
C ASP A 228 -8.56 19.25 2.44
N TYR A 229 -7.49 19.08 1.66
CA TYR A 229 -7.55 19.35 0.23
C TYR A 229 -8.45 18.35 -0.50
N VAL A 230 -8.27 17.05 -0.26
CA VAL A 230 -9.12 16.00 -0.85
C VAL A 230 -10.59 16.23 -0.46
N HIS A 231 -10.84 16.57 0.80
CA HIS A 231 -12.19 16.95 1.26
C HIS A 231 -12.79 18.09 0.44
N SER A 232 -12.01 19.11 0.08
CA SER A 232 -12.50 20.23 -0.72
C SER A 232 -12.98 19.83 -2.11
N GLU A 233 -12.33 18.86 -2.77
CA GLU A 233 -12.78 18.29 -4.05
C GLU A 233 -13.98 17.36 -3.86
N THR A 234 -13.88 16.41 -2.91
CA THR A 234 -14.94 15.42 -2.66
C THR A 234 -16.26 16.08 -2.24
N ALA A 235 -16.22 17.17 -1.48
CA ALA A 235 -17.42 17.90 -1.07
C ALA A 235 -18.20 18.46 -2.28
N ILE A 236 -17.49 18.95 -3.31
CA ILE A 236 -18.11 19.43 -4.56
C ILE A 236 -18.76 18.25 -5.30
N LEU A 237 -18.02 17.16 -5.48
CA LEU A 237 -18.49 15.97 -6.21
C LEU A 237 -19.68 15.31 -5.52
N ARG A 238 -19.60 15.08 -4.21
CA ARG A 238 -20.70 14.47 -3.42
C ARG A 238 -21.98 15.30 -3.44
N LYS A 239 -21.86 16.63 -3.42
CA LYS A 239 -23.00 17.52 -3.50
C LYS A 239 -23.74 17.42 -4.84
N ARG A 240 -23.00 17.24 -5.94
CA ARG A 240 -23.52 17.31 -7.31
C ARG A 240 -23.82 15.93 -7.90
N THR A 241 -23.04 14.91 -7.52
CA THR A 241 -23.13 13.53 -8.01
C THR A 241 -23.11 12.52 -6.86
N PRO A 242 -24.07 12.56 -5.91
CA PRO A 242 -24.03 11.83 -4.64
C PRO A 242 -24.02 10.31 -4.79
N ASN A 243 -24.42 9.79 -5.95
CA ASN A 243 -24.47 8.34 -6.21
C ASN A 243 -23.26 7.80 -6.99
N VAL A 244 -22.29 8.66 -7.30
CA VAL A 244 -21.05 8.25 -7.97
C VAL A 244 -19.97 8.10 -6.91
N PRO A 245 -19.41 6.89 -6.69
CA PRO A 245 -18.37 6.68 -5.70
C PRO A 245 -17.09 7.43 -6.04
N ILE A 246 -16.32 7.76 -5.01
CA ILE A 246 -15.11 8.58 -5.10
C ILE A 246 -13.92 7.78 -4.56
N THR A 247 -12.81 7.82 -5.29
CA THR A 247 -11.53 7.22 -4.92
C THR A 247 -10.34 8.06 -5.38
N THR A 248 -9.14 7.65 -5.04
CA THR A 248 -7.86 8.08 -5.63
C THR A 248 -6.89 6.92 -5.63
N ASN A 249 -5.92 6.92 -6.54
CA ASN A 249 -4.88 5.90 -6.56
C ASN A 249 -3.80 6.22 -5.51
N LEU A 250 -3.51 5.23 -4.69
CA LEU A 250 -2.45 5.26 -3.69
C LEU A 250 -1.19 4.63 -4.30
N MET A 251 -0.04 5.13 -3.90
CA MET A 251 1.24 4.51 -4.28
C MET A 251 1.59 3.41 -3.26
N GLU A 252 2.32 2.42 -3.65
CA GLU A 252 2.76 1.27 -2.83
C GLU A 252 3.05 1.61 -1.34
N TYR A 253 4.17 1.19 -0.83
CA TYR A 253 4.70 1.57 0.48
C TYR A 253 5.21 3.04 0.45
N PHE A 254 4.30 4.01 0.25
CA PHE A 254 4.66 5.43 0.11
C PHE A 254 4.97 6.08 1.46
N PRO A 255 6.10 6.80 1.60
CA PRO A 255 6.49 7.40 2.88
C PRO A 255 5.82 8.73 3.20
N GLY A 256 5.22 9.38 2.21
CA GLY A 256 4.80 10.77 2.31
C GLY A 256 3.45 11.03 2.97
N LEU A 257 2.58 10.00 3.09
CA LEU A 257 1.23 10.15 3.63
C LEU A 257 0.82 8.92 4.44
N ASP A 258 0.05 9.14 5.49
CA ASP A 258 -0.65 8.08 6.23
C ASP A 258 -1.93 7.69 5.50
N TYR A 259 -1.90 6.57 4.80
CA TYR A 259 -3.04 6.08 4.03
C TYR A 259 -4.16 5.53 4.90
N HIS A 260 -3.88 5.07 6.13
CA HIS A 260 -4.93 4.70 7.08
C HIS A 260 -5.81 5.90 7.47
N LYS A 261 -5.28 7.11 7.41
CA LYS A 261 -6.05 8.35 7.64
C LYS A 261 -6.70 8.86 6.36
N LEU A 262 -5.92 8.96 5.27
CA LEU A 262 -6.39 9.50 4.00
C LEU A 262 -7.64 8.77 3.45
N GLN A 263 -7.72 7.45 3.65
CA GLN A 263 -8.85 6.64 3.18
C GLN A 263 -10.22 7.09 3.73
N SER A 264 -10.27 7.85 4.83
CA SER A 264 -11.54 8.37 5.39
C SER A 264 -12.30 9.27 4.41
N GLU A 265 -11.59 9.94 3.49
CA GLU A 265 -12.18 10.80 2.46
C GLU A 265 -12.68 10.03 1.23
N LEU A 266 -12.40 8.73 1.13
CA LEU A 266 -12.66 7.88 -0.02
C LEU A 266 -13.78 6.88 0.26
N ASP A 267 -14.54 6.49 -0.76
CA ASP A 267 -15.56 5.43 -0.63
C ASP A 267 -14.95 4.03 -0.63
N PHE A 268 -13.85 3.85 -1.34
CA PHE A 268 -13.01 2.65 -1.40
C PHE A 268 -11.59 3.07 -1.81
N VAL A 269 -10.62 2.17 -1.69
CA VAL A 269 -9.23 2.46 -2.05
C VAL A 269 -8.88 1.90 -3.43
N CYS A 270 -8.08 2.66 -4.16
CA CYS A 270 -7.38 2.20 -5.36
C CYS A 270 -5.88 2.38 -5.17
N TRP A 271 -5.06 1.69 -5.94
CA TRP A 271 -3.63 1.88 -5.88
C TRP A 271 -2.90 1.41 -7.14
N ASP A 272 -1.60 1.72 -7.22
CA ASP A 272 -0.74 1.50 -8.36
C ASP A 272 0.39 0.56 -8.00
N SER A 273 0.57 -0.50 -8.81
CA SER A 273 1.54 -1.55 -8.54
C SER A 273 2.47 -1.78 -9.71
N TYR A 274 3.76 -1.52 -9.48
CA TYR A 274 4.81 -1.67 -10.47
C TYR A 274 5.97 -2.57 -9.99
N PRO A 275 5.73 -3.85 -9.69
CA PRO A 275 6.73 -4.75 -9.16
C PRO A 275 7.90 -5.00 -10.14
N HIS A 276 9.10 -5.12 -9.61
CA HIS A 276 10.30 -5.42 -10.38
C HIS A 276 10.44 -6.93 -10.68
N TRP A 277 9.63 -7.47 -11.57
CA TRP A 277 9.55 -8.90 -11.88
C TRP A 277 10.81 -9.54 -12.47
N GLY A 278 11.76 -8.79 -12.93
CA GLY A 278 12.93 -9.31 -13.63
C GLY A 278 14.26 -9.08 -12.94
N ARG A 279 14.28 -8.78 -11.65
CA ARG A 279 15.51 -8.52 -10.89
C ARG A 279 16.36 -9.78 -10.75
N PRO A 280 17.70 -9.67 -10.91
CA PRO A 280 18.58 -10.81 -10.76
C PRO A 280 18.84 -11.21 -9.30
N ASP A 281 18.63 -10.31 -8.35
CA ASP A 281 18.88 -10.48 -6.91
C ASP A 281 17.72 -11.12 -6.14
N ARG A 282 16.57 -11.34 -6.80
CA ARG A 282 15.41 -11.98 -6.20
C ARG A 282 14.63 -12.84 -7.19
N SER A 283 14.04 -13.93 -6.71
CA SER A 283 13.17 -14.77 -7.53
C SER A 283 11.82 -14.13 -7.79
N PRO A 284 11.08 -14.57 -8.83
CA PRO A 284 9.69 -14.15 -9.02
C PRO A 284 8.80 -14.42 -7.80
N THR A 285 9.01 -15.52 -7.08
CA THR A 285 8.29 -15.85 -5.84
C THR A 285 8.49 -14.80 -4.75
N VAL A 286 9.73 -14.31 -4.57
CA VAL A 286 9.99 -13.23 -3.60
C VAL A 286 9.29 -11.93 -4.03
N THR A 287 9.34 -11.60 -5.33
CA THR A 287 8.62 -10.43 -5.86
C THR A 287 7.11 -10.56 -5.67
N ALA A 288 6.54 -11.74 -5.92
CA ALA A 288 5.12 -12.03 -5.71
C ALA A 288 4.71 -11.86 -4.24
N GLY A 289 5.49 -12.40 -3.30
CA GLY A 289 5.22 -12.25 -1.86
C GLY A 289 5.27 -10.80 -1.38
N MET A 290 6.22 -9.99 -1.91
CA MET A 290 6.26 -8.54 -1.64
C MET A 290 5.03 -7.83 -2.20
N THR A 291 4.61 -8.16 -3.42
CA THR A 291 3.42 -7.60 -4.06
C THR A 291 2.15 -7.98 -3.30
N ALA A 292 2.04 -9.22 -2.82
CA ALA A 292 0.93 -9.66 -1.99
C ALA A 292 0.86 -8.90 -0.65
N PHE A 293 2.01 -8.61 -0.03
CA PHE A 293 2.06 -7.74 1.14
C PHE A 293 1.57 -6.32 0.82
N ASP A 294 2.01 -5.71 -0.29
CA ASP A 294 1.57 -4.37 -0.68
C ASP A 294 0.05 -4.35 -0.97
N HIS A 295 -0.50 -5.37 -1.63
CA HIS A 295 -1.96 -5.54 -1.79
C HIS A 295 -2.68 -5.59 -0.44
N ALA A 296 -2.16 -6.37 0.52
CA ALA A 296 -2.76 -6.50 1.84
C ALA A 296 -2.66 -5.19 2.64
N LEU A 297 -1.55 -4.44 2.52
CA LEU A 297 -1.36 -3.13 3.16
C LEU A 297 -2.40 -2.12 2.68
N ILE A 298 -2.60 -2.01 1.36
CA ILE A 298 -3.58 -1.06 0.80
C ILE A 298 -5.01 -1.52 1.11
N ARG A 299 -5.32 -2.82 0.97
CA ARG A 299 -6.62 -3.38 1.39
C ARG A 299 -6.91 -3.05 2.86
N GLY A 300 -5.91 -3.17 3.72
CA GLY A 300 -6.02 -2.90 5.16
C GLY A 300 -6.38 -1.47 5.51
N CYS A 301 -6.21 -0.51 4.60
CA CYS A 301 -6.72 0.85 4.77
C CYS A 301 -8.26 0.88 4.83
N LYS A 302 -8.95 -0.03 4.09
CA LYS A 302 -10.43 -0.13 4.07
C LYS A 302 -10.86 -1.60 3.95
N PRO A 303 -10.69 -2.39 5.03
CA PRO A 303 -10.78 -3.86 4.97
C PRO A 303 -12.18 -4.42 4.76
N ASP A 304 -13.21 -3.60 4.86
CA ASP A 304 -14.62 -3.95 4.65
C ASP A 304 -15.06 -3.83 3.19
N LYS A 305 -14.16 -3.44 2.29
CA LYS A 305 -14.44 -3.27 0.86
C LYS A 305 -13.35 -3.86 -0.03
N PRO A 306 -13.71 -4.37 -1.22
CA PRO A 306 -12.73 -4.64 -2.25
C PRO A 306 -12.00 -3.36 -2.67
N PHE A 307 -10.80 -3.51 -3.22
CA PHE A 307 -10.05 -2.42 -3.83
C PHE A 307 -10.00 -2.54 -5.36
N LEU A 308 -9.50 -1.52 -6.07
CA LEU A 308 -9.12 -1.60 -7.47
C LEU A 308 -7.62 -1.40 -7.63
N LEU A 309 -6.99 -2.18 -8.50
CA LEU A 309 -5.67 -1.85 -9.01
C LEU A 309 -5.86 -0.88 -10.19
N MET A 310 -5.54 0.40 -9.94
CA MET A 310 -5.81 1.49 -10.87
C MET A 310 -4.74 1.57 -11.95
N GLU A 311 -3.49 1.28 -11.57
CA GLU A 311 -2.37 1.25 -12.50
C GLU A 311 -1.49 0.01 -12.30
N SER A 312 -1.08 -0.56 -13.41
CA SER A 312 -0.03 -1.57 -13.51
C SER A 312 0.57 -1.53 -14.92
N THR A 313 1.76 -2.08 -15.12
CA THR A 313 2.27 -2.13 -16.50
C THR A 313 1.89 -3.44 -17.19
N PRO A 314 1.47 -3.41 -18.45
CA PRO A 314 1.30 -4.66 -19.23
C PRO A 314 2.65 -5.26 -19.66
N SER A 315 3.74 -4.49 -19.65
CA SER A 315 5.05 -4.91 -20.17
C SER A 315 6.22 -4.46 -19.30
N LEU A 316 6.70 -3.24 -19.47
CA LEU A 316 7.86 -2.68 -18.78
C LEU A 316 7.52 -1.35 -18.08
N VAL A 317 8.35 -0.97 -17.12
CA VAL A 317 8.27 0.30 -16.39
C VAL A 317 9.47 1.15 -16.80
N ASN A 318 9.24 2.33 -17.40
CA ASN A 318 10.33 3.13 -17.99
C ASN A 318 11.15 3.90 -16.95
N TRP A 319 10.62 4.16 -15.75
CA TRP A 319 11.35 4.81 -14.65
C TRP A 319 12.13 3.84 -13.76
N HIS A 320 12.03 2.51 -13.98
CA HIS A 320 12.95 1.58 -13.34
C HIS A 320 14.36 1.77 -13.92
N GLU A 321 15.39 1.62 -13.09
CA GLU A 321 16.78 1.72 -13.53
C GLU A 321 17.08 0.82 -14.75
N TYR A 322 16.46 -0.37 -14.79
CA TYR A 322 16.50 -1.31 -15.90
C TYR A 322 15.07 -1.64 -16.34
N ASN A 323 14.71 -1.28 -17.57
CA ASN A 323 13.36 -1.47 -18.14
C ASN A 323 13.16 -2.92 -18.59
N LYS A 324 13.05 -3.83 -17.66
CA LYS A 324 12.92 -5.26 -17.90
C LYS A 324 11.51 -5.62 -18.35
N LEU A 325 11.40 -6.36 -19.46
CA LEU A 325 10.10 -6.88 -19.92
C LEU A 325 9.54 -7.92 -18.96
N LYS A 326 8.24 -7.87 -18.69
CA LYS A 326 7.53 -9.00 -18.09
C LYS A 326 7.67 -10.24 -18.96
N ARG A 327 7.97 -11.39 -18.35
CA ARG A 327 7.98 -12.68 -19.00
C ARG A 327 6.56 -13.08 -19.41
N PRO A 328 6.38 -13.88 -20.48
CA PRO A 328 5.06 -14.44 -20.81
C PRO A 328 4.43 -15.15 -19.60
N GLY A 329 3.15 -14.90 -19.35
CA GLY A 329 2.38 -15.42 -18.24
C GLY A 329 2.43 -14.57 -16.96
N VAL A 330 3.50 -13.80 -16.72
CA VAL A 330 3.64 -12.99 -15.51
C VAL A 330 2.55 -11.91 -15.42
N ASN A 331 2.13 -11.31 -16.54
CA ASN A 331 1.06 -10.33 -16.55
C ASN A 331 -0.25 -10.92 -16.07
N ARG A 332 -0.65 -12.08 -16.61
CA ARG A 332 -1.86 -12.79 -16.22
C ARG A 332 -1.79 -13.25 -14.76
N MET A 333 -0.67 -13.85 -14.35
CA MET A 333 -0.46 -14.30 -12.98
C MET A 333 -0.61 -13.14 -11.97
N SER A 334 0.05 -12.00 -12.22
CA SER A 334 -0.02 -10.84 -11.32
C SER A 334 -1.42 -10.23 -11.25
N ALA A 335 -2.17 -10.21 -12.37
CA ALA A 335 -3.55 -9.77 -12.38
C ALA A 335 -4.47 -10.68 -11.54
N ILE A 336 -4.29 -12.00 -11.64
CA ILE A 336 -5.05 -12.96 -10.83
C ILE A 336 -4.65 -12.85 -9.35
N GLN A 337 -3.36 -12.65 -9.03
CA GLN A 337 -2.89 -12.39 -7.67
C GLN A 337 -3.59 -11.16 -7.07
N THR A 338 -3.68 -10.08 -7.83
CA THR A 338 -4.38 -8.86 -7.42
C THR A 338 -5.83 -9.15 -7.04
N VAL A 339 -6.57 -9.89 -7.87
CA VAL A 339 -7.94 -10.32 -7.56
C VAL A 339 -7.99 -11.22 -6.34
N ALA A 340 -7.09 -12.19 -6.23
CA ALA A 340 -6.99 -13.09 -5.09
C ALA A 340 -6.78 -12.32 -3.76
N CYS A 341 -5.97 -11.26 -3.78
CA CYS A 341 -5.70 -10.38 -2.65
C CYS A 341 -6.84 -9.40 -2.31
N GLY A 342 -7.95 -9.39 -3.09
CA GLY A 342 -9.16 -8.63 -2.74
C GLY A 342 -9.59 -7.55 -3.73
N ALA A 343 -8.99 -7.46 -4.92
CA ALA A 343 -9.40 -6.49 -5.93
C ALA A 343 -10.64 -6.95 -6.72
N ASP A 344 -11.46 -5.98 -7.11
CA ASP A 344 -12.58 -6.14 -8.05
C ASP A 344 -12.28 -5.50 -9.43
N GLY A 345 -11.02 -5.18 -9.69
CA GLY A 345 -10.58 -4.68 -10.99
C GLY A 345 -9.07 -4.56 -11.11
N VAL A 346 -8.59 -4.68 -12.34
CA VAL A 346 -7.18 -4.56 -12.71
C VAL A 346 -7.06 -3.68 -13.94
N GLN A 347 -6.27 -2.61 -13.83
CA GLN A 347 -6.07 -1.66 -14.89
C GLN A 347 -4.59 -1.45 -15.21
N TYR A 348 -4.34 -0.88 -16.38
CA TYR A 348 -3.00 -0.66 -16.91
C TYR A 348 -2.70 0.82 -17.08
N PHE A 349 -1.56 1.27 -16.68
CA PHE A 349 -0.89 2.42 -17.25
C PHE A 349 0.05 1.91 -18.34
N GLN A 350 -0.26 2.12 -19.66
CA GLN A 350 -1.42 2.83 -20.17
C GLN A 350 -2.02 2.09 -21.39
N TRP A 351 -3.15 2.55 -21.89
CA TRP A 351 -3.74 1.96 -23.09
C TRP A 351 -2.83 2.12 -24.31
N ARG A 352 -2.53 3.37 -24.70
CA ARG A 352 -1.67 3.68 -25.85
C ARG A 352 -0.42 4.42 -25.43
N LYS A 353 0.72 3.99 -25.93
CA LYS A 353 2.01 4.62 -25.68
C LYS A 353 2.05 6.05 -26.24
N GLY A 354 2.40 7.04 -25.40
CA GLY A 354 2.51 8.44 -25.79
C GLY A 354 3.66 8.69 -26.78
N ARG A 355 3.52 9.73 -27.63
CA ARG A 355 4.55 10.11 -28.61
C ARG A 355 5.75 10.84 -28.01
N GLY A 356 5.58 11.41 -26.83
CA GLY A 356 6.59 12.28 -26.21
C GLY A 356 6.43 12.34 -24.69
N GLY A 357 7.30 13.14 -24.07
CA GLY A 357 7.35 13.25 -22.62
C GLY A 357 8.20 12.16 -21.97
N SER A 358 8.32 12.23 -20.65
CA SER A 358 9.17 11.30 -19.87
C SER A 358 8.71 9.85 -19.95
N GLU A 359 7.43 9.62 -20.25
CA GLU A 359 6.79 8.31 -20.29
C GLU A 359 6.60 7.73 -21.71
N GLN A 360 7.20 8.38 -22.72
CA GLN A 360 7.08 7.93 -24.12
C GLN A 360 7.54 6.48 -24.37
N PHE A 361 8.32 5.89 -23.48
CA PHE A 361 8.79 4.51 -23.55
C PHE A 361 8.20 3.60 -22.48
N HIS A 362 7.22 4.09 -21.69
CA HIS A 362 6.51 3.23 -20.74
C HIS A 362 5.74 2.12 -21.47
N GLY A 363 5.59 0.96 -20.82
CA GLY A 363 4.80 -0.14 -21.35
C GLY A 363 3.34 0.28 -21.56
N ALA A 364 2.78 -0.11 -22.69
CA ALA A 364 1.38 0.16 -23.01
C ALA A 364 0.75 -1.06 -23.69
N VAL A 365 -0.57 -1.13 -23.72
CA VAL A 365 -1.29 -2.21 -24.42
C VAL A 365 -1.10 -2.07 -25.93
N VAL A 366 -1.21 -0.85 -26.45
CA VAL A 366 -0.93 -0.51 -27.85
C VAL A 366 0.38 0.27 -27.93
N ASP A 367 1.36 -0.28 -28.64
CA ASP A 367 2.67 0.34 -28.83
C ASP A 367 2.62 1.42 -29.94
N HIS A 368 3.76 2.09 -30.20
CA HIS A 368 3.90 3.14 -31.20
C HIS A 368 3.55 2.67 -32.63
N ASP A 369 3.67 1.38 -32.92
CA ASP A 369 3.29 0.80 -34.23
C ASP A 369 1.77 0.71 -34.44
N GLY A 370 0.97 0.90 -33.38
CA GLY A 370 -0.49 0.91 -33.42
C GLY A 370 -1.13 -0.44 -33.71
N ARG A 371 -0.40 -1.55 -33.54
CA ARG A 371 -0.87 -2.91 -33.86
C ARG A 371 -1.66 -3.53 -32.72
N ASP A 372 -2.60 -4.39 -33.09
CA ASP A 372 -3.50 -5.14 -32.18
C ASP A 372 -3.27 -6.67 -32.25
N ASP A 373 -2.06 -7.08 -32.65
CA ASP A 373 -1.62 -8.48 -32.76
C ASP A 373 -0.23 -8.71 -32.12
N THR A 374 0.25 -7.75 -31.33
CA THR A 374 1.52 -7.87 -30.60
C THR A 374 1.40 -8.88 -29.45
N ARG A 375 2.56 -9.37 -28.97
CA ARG A 375 2.59 -10.25 -27.79
C ARG A 375 1.87 -9.61 -26.58
N VAL A 376 2.13 -8.33 -26.31
CA VAL A 376 1.54 -7.62 -25.17
C VAL A 376 0.03 -7.48 -25.33
N PHE A 377 -0.44 -7.06 -26.52
CA PHE A 377 -1.88 -6.94 -26.79
C PHE A 377 -2.62 -8.29 -26.59
N ASN A 378 -2.06 -9.37 -27.16
CA ASN A 378 -2.65 -10.70 -27.04
C ASN A 378 -2.64 -11.21 -25.57
N GLU A 379 -1.57 -10.94 -24.81
CA GLU A 379 -1.47 -11.32 -23.40
C GLU A 379 -2.47 -10.53 -22.53
N VAL A 380 -2.65 -9.23 -22.80
CA VAL A 380 -3.68 -8.42 -22.13
C VAL A 380 -5.08 -8.91 -22.47
N THR A 381 -5.37 -9.24 -23.74
CA THR A 381 -6.66 -9.81 -24.16
C THR A 381 -6.96 -11.09 -23.37
N ALA A 382 -6.01 -12.03 -23.34
CA ALA A 382 -6.17 -13.28 -22.58
C ALA A 382 -6.31 -13.05 -21.05
N THR A 383 -5.65 -12.02 -20.53
CA THR A 383 -5.78 -11.63 -19.12
C THR A 383 -7.19 -11.09 -18.83
N ASN A 384 -7.72 -10.21 -19.70
CA ASN A 384 -9.06 -9.65 -19.56
C ASN A 384 -10.15 -10.74 -19.69
N GLU A 385 -9.96 -11.75 -20.53
CA GLU A 385 -10.83 -12.94 -20.58
C GLU A 385 -10.83 -13.70 -19.24
N ALA A 386 -9.66 -13.88 -18.63
CA ALA A 386 -9.54 -14.52 -17.32
C ALA A 386 -10.18 -13.66 -16.21
N LEU A 387 -10.00 -12.35 -16.24
CA LEU A 387 -10.65 -11.42 -15.30
C LEU A 387 -12.18 -11.46 -15.44
N ALA A 388 -12.71 -11.48 -16.66
CA ALA A 388 -14.14 -11.58 -16.89
C ALA A 388 -14.73 -12.89 -16.31
N ALA A 389 -13.98 -14.00 -16.37
CA ALA A 389 -14.39 -15.28 -15.75
C ALA A 389 -14.42 -15.20 -14.20
N LEU A 390 -13.68 -14.28 -13.60
CA LEU A 390 -13.66 -14.01 -12.16
C LEU A 390 -14.77 -13.05 -11.68
N THR A 391 -15.66 -12.59 -12.56
CA THR A 391 -16.81 -11.75 -12.16
C THR A 391 -17.63 -12.30 -10.96
N PRO A 392 -17.84 -13.62 -10.78
CA PRO A 392 -18.50 -14.15 -9.61
C PRO A 392 -17.81 -13.85 -8.27
N VAL A 393 -16.53 -13.53 -8.29
CA VAL A 393 -15.71 -13.19 -7.11
C VAL A 393 -15.98 -11.77 -6.62
N CYS A 394 -16.50 -10.87 -7.48
CA CYS A 394 -16.71 -9.47 -7.13
C CYS A 394 -17.58 -9.28 -5.88
N GLY A 395 -17.14 -8.37 -5.01
CA GLY A 395 -17.82 -8.05 -3.74
C GLY A 395 -17.52 -9.04 -2.60
N SER A 396 -16.79 -10.13 -2.85
CA SER A 396 -16.27 -10.99 -1.78
C SER A 396 -15.03 -10.35 -1.14
N LEU A 397 -14.69 -10.75 0.07
CA LEU A 397 -13.55 -10.21 0.82
C LEU A 397 -12.63 -11.34 1.29
N PRO A 398 -11.32 -11.11 1.39
CA PRO A 398 -10.43 -12.02 2.09
C PRO A 398 -10.87 -12.22 3.54
N LYS A 399 -10.77 -13.45 4.02
CA LYS A 399 -11.07 -13.81 5.41
C LYS A 399 -9.78 -14.23 6.10
N ALA A 400 -9.20 -13.30 6.84
CA ALA A 400 -7.93 -13.50 7.49
C ALA A 400 -8.07 -14.10 8.90
N ASP A 401 -7.26 -15.10 9.20
CA ASP A 401 -7.05 -15.64 10.55
C ASP A 401 -5.91 -14.92 11.29
N ALA A 402 -5.03 -14.23 10.55
CA ALA A 402 -3.91 -13.48 11.08
C ALA A 402 -3.97 -11.99 10.72
N ALA A 403 -3.42 -11.14 11.58
CA ALA A 403 -3.17 -9.74 11.30
C ALA A 403 -1.69 -9.41 11.46
N MET A 404 -1.19 -8.54 10.61
CA MET A 404 0.10 -7.87 10.76
C MET A 404 -0.15 -6.39 11.00
N ILE A 405 0.43 -5.83 12.05
CA ILE A 405 0.28 -4.40 12.36
C ILE A 405 1.27 -3.60 11.56
N PHE A 406 0.77 -2.61 10.84
CA PHE A 406 1.55 -1.59 10.17
C PHE A 406 1.03 -0.19 10.53
N ASP A 407 1.94 0.73 10.79
CA ASP A 407 1.61 2.10 11.19
C ASP A 407 2.58 3.09 10.55
N TRP A 408 2.06 4.15 9.92
CA TRP A 408 2.90 5.17 9.26
C TRP A 408 3.68 6.02 10.27
N ASP A 409 3.09 6.35 11.42
CA ASP A 409 3.81 7.07 12.48
C ASP A 409 5.00 6.24 12.99
N ASN A 410 4.80 4.93 13.18
CA ASN A 410 5.86 3.99 13.54
C ASN A 410 6.98 3.99 12.50
N ARG A 411 6.62 3.90 11.21
CA ARG A 411 7.59 3.97 10.11
C ARG A 411 8.39 5.25 10.16
N TRP A 412 7.72 6.40 10.28
CA TRP A 412 8.37 7.71 10.30
C TRP A 412 9.27 7.88 11.52
N ALA A 413 8.83 7.47 12.70
CA ALA A 413 9.64 7.50 13.90
C ALA A 413 10.92 6.65 13.78
N LEU A 414 10.78 5.45 13.18
CA LEU A 414 11.91 4.55 12.96
C LEU A 414 12.88 5.12 11.90
N ASP A 415 12.37 5.67 10.80
CA ASP A 415 13.18 6.27 9.73
C ASP A 415 13.97 7.49 10.24
N ASP A 416 13.38 8.31 11.13
CA ASP A 416 14.01 9.51 11.70
C ASP A 416 14.92 9.23 12.90
N ALA A 417 14.83 8.04 13.51
CA ALA A 417 15.68 7.68 14.65
C ALA A 417 17.15 7.59 14.27
N TRP A 418 17.98 8.39 14.95
CA TRP A 418 19.43 8.27 14.86
C TRP A 418 19.90 7.16 15.80
N GLY A 419 20.45 6.12 15.23
CA GLY A 419 20.87 4.93 15.95
C GLY A 419 20.56 3.69 15.15
N MET A 420 20.95 2.52 15.66
CA MET A 420 20.76 1.28 14.94
C MET A 420 21.45 1.36 13.55
N GLN A 421 20.78 0.97 12.48
CA GLN A 421 21.24 1.26 11.11
C GLN A 421 20.65 2.58 10.62
N ILE A 422 21.46 3.63 10.51
CA ILE A 422 20.97 4.98 10.18
C ILE A 422 20.37 5.03 8.77
N LYS A 423 21.02 4.39 7.79
CA LYS A 423 20.61 4.50 6.38
C LYS A 423 19.43 3.63 5.97
N GLN A 424 19.28 2.48 6.60
CA GLN A 424 18.29 1.49 6.19
C GLN A 424 17.79 0.69 7.40
N LYS A 425 16.56 0.90 7.79
CA LYS A 425 15.96 0.22 8.94
C LYS A 425 15.42 -1.18 8.60
N ASN A 426 15.13 -1.45 7.34
CA ASN A 426 14.60 -2.72 6.82
C ASN A 426 13.19 -3.08 7.36
N LEU A 427 12.36 -2.09 7.70
CA LEU A 427 10.99 -2.34 8.17
C LEU A 427 10.15 -3.05 7.11
N ARG A 428 10.13 -2.53 5.85
CA ARG A 428 9.38 -3.15 4.76
C ARG A 428 9.84 -4.58 4.50
N GLU A 429 11.14 -4.78 4.45
CA GLU A 429 11.73 -6.10 4.22
C GLU A 429 11.35 -7.10 5.32
N THR A 430 11.33 -6.65 6.59
CA THR A 430 10.89 -7.47 7.73
C THR A 430 9.40 -7.81 7.61
N CYS A 431 8.55 -6.84 7.29
CA CYS A 431 7.11 -7.06 7.06
C CYS A 431 6.88 -8.05 5.91
N CYS A 432 7.49 -7.81 4.75
CA CYS A 432 7.35 -8.67 3.56
C CYS A 432 7.82 -10.11 3.85
N GLN A 433 8.94 -10.27 4.58
CA GLN A 433 9.50 -11.56 4.92
C GLN A 433 8.55 -12.37 5.82
N LEU A 434 8.00 -11.75 6.88
CA LEU A 434 7.05 -12.41 7.78
C LEU A 434 5.72 -12.70 7.07
N TYR A 435 5.21 -11.77 6.27
CA TYR A 435 3.99 -11.95 5.48
C TYR A 435 4.11 -13.13 4.50
N ALA A 436 5.24 -13.23 3.79
CA ALA A 436 5.49 -14.32 2.87
C ALA A 436 5.50 -15.68 3.58
N GLN A 437 6.07 -15.78 4.80
CA GLN A 437 6.06 -17.03 5.58
C GLN A 437 4.65 -17.42 6.05
N LEU A 438 3.79 -16.46 6.40
CA LEU A 438 2.37 -16.72 6.70
C LEU A 438 1.63 -17.22 5.46
N ASN A 439 1.83 -16.60 4.31
CA ASN A 439 1.22 -17.01 3.05
C ASN A 439 1.69 -18.42 2.63
N HIS A 440 2.99 -18.76 2.79
CA HIS A 440 3.53 -20.10 2.55
C HIS A 440 2.93 -21.17 3.49
N CYS A 441 2.37 -20.77 4.63
CA CYS A 441 1.58 -21.65 5.50
C CYS A 441 0.11 -21.74 5.07
N GLY A 442 -0.28 -21.07 3.98
CA GLY A 442 -1.66 -20.98 3.50
C GLY A 442 -2.58 -20.17 4.41
N VAL A 443 -2.02 -19.20 5.13
CA VAL A 443 -2.74 -18.34 6.09
C VAL A 443 -3.00 -16.99 5.45
N GLU A 444 -4.27 -16.67 5.24
CA GLU A 444 -4.69 -15.33 4.84
C GLU A 444 -4.40 -14.34 5.96
N THR A 445 -3.75 -13.23 5.62
CA THR A 445 -3.27 -12.24 6.59
C THR A 445 -3.68 -10.83 6.17
N ASP A 446 -4.36 -10.12 7.07
CA ASP A 446 -4.61 -8.69 6.90
C ASP A 446 -3.41 -7.87 7.40
N VAL A 447 -3.10 -6.77 6.71
CA VAL A 447 -2.14 -5.78 7.18
C VAL A 447 -2.94 -4.55 7.60
N VAL A 448 -2.99 -4.27 8.91
CA VAL A 448 -3.93 -3.29 9.48
C VAL A 448 -3.24 -2.32 10.42
N GLY A 449 -3.87 -1.17 10.66
CA GLY A 449 -3.39 -0.16 11.62
C GLY A 449 -3.59 -0.57 13.08
N VAL A 450 -2.97 0.18 13.98
CA VAL A 450 -3.05 -0.02 15.44
C VAL A 450 -4.47 0.12 16.01
N ASP A 451 -5.36 0.78 15.28
CA ASP A 451 -6.77 0.98 15.70
C ASP A 451 -7.68 -0.21 15.40
N ALA A 452 -7.21 -1.18 14.59
CA ALA A 452 -8.00 -2.35 14.20
C ALA A 452 -8.47 -3.19 15.39
N ASP A 453 -9.65 -3.81 15.27
CA ASP A 453 -10.15 -4.77 16.26
C ASP A 453 -9.38 -6.09 16.14
N LEU A 454 -8.49 -6.35 17.11
CA LEU A 454 -7.62 -7.52 17.13
C LEU A 454 -8.37 -8.82 17.47
N ASN A 455 -9.55 -8.75 18.10
CA ASN A 455 -10.32 -9.93 18.48
C ASN A 455 -10.86 -10.73 17.26
N ARG A 456 -10.79 -10.14 16.08
CA ARG A 456 -11.14 -10.81 14.81
C ARG A 456 -10.10 -11.85 14.38
N TYR A 457 -8.88 -11.78 14.92
CA TYR A 457 -7.73 -12.57 14.48
C TYR A 457 -7.27 -13.53 15.58
N LYS A 458 -6.77 -14.68 15.17
CA LYS A 458 -6.19 -15.69 16.06
C LYS A 458 -4.71 -15.44 16.34
N LEU A 459 -4.01 -14.85 15.35
CA LEU A 459 -2.61 -14.47 15.40
C LEU A 459 -2.45 -12.98 15.06
N VAL A 460 -1.66 -12.27 15.86
CA VAL A 460 -1.24 -10.88 15.58
C VAL A 460 0.27 -10.83 15.49
N VAL A 461 0.80 -10.20 14.43
CA VAL A 461 2.24 -10.02 14.20
C VAL A 461 2.60 -8.55 14.30
N LEU A 462 3.62 -8.21 15.08
CA LEU A 462 4.11 -6.87 15.36
C LEU A 462 5.55 -6.71 14.83
N PRO A 463 5.75 -6.49 13.51
CA PRO A 463 7.09 -6.34 12.95
C PRO A 463 7.66 -4.95 13.28
N MET A 464 8.78 -4.91 14.02
CA MET A 464 9.51 -3.69 14.36
C MET A 464 8.57 -2.55 14.80
N LEU A 465 7.61 -2.85 15.70
CA LEU A 465 6.67 -1.84 16.20
C LEU A 465 7.38 -0.97 17.26
N PHE A 466 8.24 -0.09 16.76
CA PHE A 466 9.13 0.77 17.52
C PHE A 466 8.38 1.80 18.37
N MET A 467 7.29 2.36 17.82
CA MET A 467 6.44 3.34 18.46
C MET A 467 5.18 2.67 19.03
N LEU A 468 4.86 2.92 20.28
CA LEU A 468 3.58 2.54 20.89
C LEU A 468 2.67 3.77 21.00
N LYS A 469 1.53 3.71 20.33
CA LYS A 469 0.47 4.71 20.50
C LYS A 469 -0.31 4.47 21.80
N PRO A 470 -0.91 5.52 22.41
CA PRO A 470 -1.65 5.40 23.65
C PRO A 470 -2.71 4.28 23.62
N GLY A 471 -2.70 3.43 24.63
CA GLY A 471 -3.65 2.31 24.78
C GLY A 471 -3.35 1.08 23.94
N PHE A 472 -2.41 1.11 22.99
CA PHE A 472 -2.12 -0.05 22.14
C PHE A 472 -1.47 -1.20 22.93
N ALA A 473 -0.56 -0.90 23.86
CA ALA A 473 0.03 -1.93 24.73
C ALA A 473 -1.04 -2.61 25.60
N GLN A 474 -2.00 -1.86 26.13
CA GLN A 474 -3.13 -2.41 26.85
C GLN A 474 -4.00 -3.30 25.97
N LYS A 475 -4.26 -2.89 24.71
CA LYS A 475 -4.98 -3.72 23.72
C LYS A 475 -4.28 -5.06 23.47
N ILE A 476 -2.96 -5.07 23.32
CA ILE A 476 -2.16 -6.30 23.16
C ILE A 476 -2.23 -7.16 24.45
N ARG A 477 -2.10 -6.54 25.63
CA ARG A 477 -2.22 -7.24 26.92
C ARG A 477 -3.55 -8.00 26.99
N GLU A 478 -4.66 -7.29 26.77
CA GLU A 478 -6.01 -7.86 26.83
C GLU A 478 -6.22 -8.96 25.78
N TYR A 479 -5.73 -8.75 24.58
CA TYR A 479 -5.81 -9.73 23.50
C TYR A 479 -5.12 -11.05 23.90
N VAL A 480 -3.89 -10.98 24.43
CA VAL A 480 -3.14 -12.19 24.83
C VAL A 480 -3.76 -12.80 26.09
N GLU A 481 -4.11 -12.01 27.11
CA GLU A 481 -4.72 -12.50 28.34
C GLU A 481 -6.00 -13.30 28.08
N ASN A 482 -6.77 -12.92 27.04
CA ASN A 482 -8.01 -13.60 26.66
C ASN A 482 -7.78 -14.80 25.74
N GLY A 483 -6.56 -15.14 25.35
CA GLY A 483 -6.21 -16.35 24.59
C GLY A 483 -5.70 -16.09 23.17
N GLY A 484 -5.46 -14.83 22.80
CA GLY A 484 -4.82 -14.49 21.54
C GLY A 484 -3.34 -14.88 21.50
N THR A 485 -2.81 -15.09 20.31
CA THR A 485 -1.38 -15.34 20.09
C THR A 485 -0.73 -14.13 19.41
N VAL A 486 0.39 -13.65 19.95
CA VAL A 486 1.13 -12.52 19.38
C VAL A 486 2.58 -12.91 19.08
N VAL A 487 3.09 -12.44 17.94
CA VAL A 487 4.52 -12.54 17.57
C VAL A 487 5.05 -11.14 17.37
N ALA A 488 6.02 -10.72 18.15
CA ALA A 488 6.73 -9.46 17.97
C ALA A 488 8.17 -9.71 17.51
N THR A 489 8.72 -8.75 16.78
CA THR A 489 10.14 -8.76 16.46
C THR A 489 10.89 -7.72 17.29
N TYR A 490 12.21 -7.72 17.16
CA TYR A 490 13.12 -6.72 17.70
C TYR A 490 12.61 -5.28 17.48
N LEU A 491 13.06 -4.34 18.29
CA LEU A 491 12.66 -2.93 18.30
C LEU A 491 11.20 -2.70 18.70
N LEU A 492 10.61 -3.57 19.51
CA LEU A 492 9.24 -3.37 20.01
C LEU A 492 9.21 -2.33 21.12
N GLY A 493 8.38 -1.29 20.97
CA GLY A 493 8.02 -0.37 22.04
C GLY A 493 9.21 0.40 22.63
N TYR A 494 10.03 0.98 21.79
CA TYR A 494 11.17 1.83 22.21
C TYR A 494 10.73 3.24 22.55
N VAL A 495 9.75 3.78 21.80
CA VAL A 495 9.29 5.15 21.96
C VAL A 495 7.76 5.24 22.08
N ASP A 496 7.30 6.34 22.68
CA ASP A 496 5.90 6.73 22.72
C ASP A 496 5.47 7.48 21.43
N GLU A 497 4.25 7.96 21.40
CA GLU A 497 3.65 8.68 20.27
C GLU A 497 4.33 10.02 19.92
N SER A 498 5.17 10.53 20.82
CA SER A 498 5.96 11.75 20.66
C SER A 498 7.42 11.47 20.31
N THR A 499 7.77 10.19 20.07
CA THR A 499 9.15 9.72 19.85
C THR A 499 10.06 9.76 21.08
N LEU A 500 9.50 9.92 22.28
CA LEU A 500 10.28 9.86 23.52
C LEU A 500 10.47 8.41 23.97
N CYS A 501 11.71 8.07 24.35
CA CYS A 501 12.02 6.73 24.83
C CYS A 501 11.28 6.40 26.11
N TRP A 502 10.70 5.20 26.18
CA TRP A 502 10.13 4.68 27.41
C TRP A 502 11.20 4.52 28.51
N LEU A 503 10.91 5.06 29.70
CA LEU A 503 11.81 4.90 30.84
C LEU A 503 11.58 3.54 31.53
N GLY A 504 12.65 2.93 32.00
CA GLY A 504 12.63 1.64 32.71
C GLY A 504 12.87 0.42 31.83
N GLY A 505 13.16 0.60 30.54
CA GLY A 505 13.61 -0.45 29.61
C GLY A 505 12.52 -0.92 28.63
N PHE A 506 12.92 -1.74 27.66
CA PHE A 506 12.12 -2.16 26.51
C PHE A 506 11.74 -3.66 26.61
N PRO A 507 10.61 -4.07 25.99
CA PRO A 507 9.52 -3.25 25.44
C PRO A 507 8.87 -2.36 26.49
N GLY A 508 8.49 -1.13 26.10
CA GLY A 508 7.85 -0.15 26.98
C GLY A 508 6.39 -0.47 27.30
N ASP A 509 5.73 0.45 28.04
CA ASP A 509 4.29 0.48 28.32
C ASP A 509 3.71 -0.84 28.86
N GLY A 510 4.47 -1.57 29.70
CA GLY A 510 4.03 -2.83 30.32
C GLY A 510 4.13 -4.08 29.44
N LEU A 511 4.56 -3.97 28.19
CA LEU A 511 4.69 -5.13 27.29
C LEU A 511 5.78 -6.12 27.71
N ARG A 512 6.74 -5.71 28.56
CA ARG A 512 7.71 -6.65 29.15
C ARG A 512 7.04 -7.79 29.92
N GLU A 513 5.94 -7.52 30.60
CA GLU A 513 5.19 -8.56 31.31
C GLU A 513 4.50 -9.52 30.34
N VAL A 514 3.93 -8.98 29.25
CA VAL A 514 3.22 -9.79 28.24
C VAL A 514 4.18 -10.73 27.52
N PHE A 515 5.35 -10.22 27.11
CA PHE A 515 6.36 -11.03 26.38
C PHE A 515 7.33 -11.77 27.29
N GLY A 516 7.32 -11.48 28.59
CA GLY A 516 8.22 -12.10 29.58
C GLY A 516 9.70 -11.82 29.30
N VAL A 517 10.04 -10.65 28.70
CA VAL A 517 11.41 -10.30 28.36
C VAL A 517 11.72 -8.82 28.59
N THR A 518 13.00 -8.55 28.85
CA THR A 518 13.57 -7.19 28.75
C THR A 518 14.68 -7.22 27.68
N ALA A 519 14.61 -6.33 26.70
CA ALA A 519 15.69 -6.07 25.77
C ALA A 519 16.67 -5.09 26.42
N SER A 520 17.90 -5.53 26.69
CA SER A 520 18.90 -4.74 27.44
C SER A 520 19.83 -3.96 26.52
N GLU A 521 20.25 -4.55 25.43
CA GLU A 521 21.18 -3.98 24.44
C GLU A 521 20.74 -4.40 23.04
N LEU A 522 21.12 -3.60 22.06
CA LEU A 522 20.91 -3.89 20.64
C LEU A 522 22.24 -3.79 19.90
N ASP A 523 22.69 -4.89 19.33
CA ASP A 523 23.80 -4.92 18.40
C ASP A 523 23.32 -4.89 16.96
N THR A 524 24.07 -4.19 16.08
CA THR A 524 23.77 -4.07 14.65
C THR A 524 24.94 -4.54 13.82
N LEU A 525 24.67 -5.45 12.90
CA LEU A 525 25.67 -6.11 12.09
C LEU A 525 25.94 -5.33 10.80
N TYR A 526 27.22 -5.23 10.40
CA TYR A 526 27.58 -4.66 9.11
C TYR A 526 27.13 -5.55 7.94
N PRO A 527 26.95 -4.97 6.73
CA PRO A 527 26.71 -5.76 5.53
C PRO A 527 27.80 -6.83 5.33
N GLY A 528 27.40 -8.08 5.28
CA GLY A 528 28.31 -9.22 5.15
C GLY A 528 28.71 -9.87 6.49
N GLU A 529 28.42 -9.24 7.61
CA GLU A 529 28.45 -9.89 8.92
C GLU A 529 27.17 -10.69 9.17
N GLY A 530 27.20 -11.62 10.09
CA GLY A 530 26.07 -12.43 10.49
C GLY A 530 26.31 -13.13 11.81
N ASN A 531 25.19 -13.52 12.44
CA ASN A 531 25.18 -14.39 13.61
C ASN A 531 24.31 -15.61 13.28
N ARG A 532 24.05 -16.46 14.24
CA ARG A 532 23.20 -17.65 14.15
C ARG A 532 22.28 -17.74 15.35
N ALA A 533 21.03 -18.12 15.10
CA ALA A 533 20.13 -18.60 16.13
C ALA A 533 20.24 -20.11 16.20
N ILE A 534 20.55 -20.64 17.38
CA ILE A 534 20.66 -22.10 17.67
C ILE A 534 19.37 -22.47 18.41
N TRP A 535 18.54 -23.33 17.80
CA TRP A 535 17.27 -23.77 18.37
C TRP A 535 17.49 -24.77 19.50
N VAL A 536 17.01 -24.43 20.69
CA VAL A 536 17.31 -25.20 21.92
C VAL A 536 16.86 -26.67 21.83
N LYS A 537 15.65 -26.91 21.28
CA LYS A 537 15.08 -28.28 21.22
C LYS A 537 15.63 -29.13 20.08
N SER A 538 16.10 -28.56 18.98
CA SER A 538 16.51 -29.32 17.78
C SER A 538 17.99 -29.18 17.44
N SER A 539 18.67 -28.21 18.03
CA SER A 539 20.05 -27.81 17.68
C SER A 539 20.24 -27.39 16.20
N GLN A 540 19.15 -27.21 15.45
CA GLN A 540 19.18 -26.59 14.12
C GLN A 540 19.64 -25.15 14.24
N GLN A 541 20.05 -24.56 13.12
CA GLN A 541 20.56 -23.21 13.09
C GLN A 541 19.82 -22.40 12.02
N SER A 542 19.56 -21.12 12.31
CA SER A 542 19.06 -20.12 11.37
C SER A 542 20.04 -18.95 11.32
N SER A 543 20.22 -18.37 10.13
CA SER A 543 21.10 -17.22 9.96
C SER A 543 20.44 -15.96 10.52
N ILE A 544 21.27 -15.07 11.09
CA ILE A 544 20.88 -13.77 11.58
C ILE A 544 21.66 -12.69 10.81
N LYS A 545 21.01 -11.59 10.49
CA LYS A 545 21.62 -10.40 9.91
C LYS A 545 21.02 -9.13 10.52
N ASP A 546 21.66 -8.01 10.33
CA ASP A 546 21.23 -6.65 10.67
C ASP A 546 21.05 -6.38 12.17
N TYR A 547 20.23 -7.15 12.91
CA TYR A 547 19.82 -6.84 14.29
C TYR A 547 19.94 -8.04 15.23
N CYS A 548 20.52 -7.79 16.42
CA CYS A 548 20.63 -8.72 17.53
C CYS A 548 20.30 -8.00 18.85
N GLU A 549 19.09 -8.15 19.38
CA GLU A 549 18.72 -7.67 20.72
C GLU A 549 19.14 -8.69 21.77
N LEU A 550 19.76 -8.25 22.82
CA LEU A 550 20.15 -9.08 23.96
C LEU A 550 18.96 -9.18 24.92
N LEU A 551 18.28 -10.31 24.87
CA LEU A 551 17.07 -10.56 25.65
C LEU A 551 17.42 -11.12 27.03
N GLN A 552 16.76 -10.59 28.05
CA GLN A 552 16.75 -11.11 29.43
C GLN A 552 15.37 -11.69 29.71
N PRO A 553 15.20 -13.03 29.60
CA PRO A 553 13.92 -13.68 29.89
C PRO A 553 13.57 -13.59 31.38
N ALA A 554 12.29 -13.28 31.66
CA ALA A 554 11.73 -13.35 33.00
C ALA A 554 11.49 -14.81 33.43
N GLU A 555 11.25 -15.04 34.71
CA GLU A 555 10.85 -16.34 35.22
C GLU A 555 9.58 -16.86 34.52
N GLY A 556 9.59 -18.11 34.10
CA GLY A 556 8.49 -18.72 33.33
C GLY A 556 8.53 -18.50 31.81
N THR A 557 9.48 -17.73 31.32
CA THR A 557 9.66 -17.53 29.87
C THR A 557 10.57 -18.62 29.29
N GLU A 558 10.09 -19.31 28.26
CA GLU A 558 10.86 -20.33 27.52
C GLU A 558 11.84 -19.66 26.56
N VAL A 559 13.12 -20.04 26.62
CA VAL A 559 14.10 -19.68 25.60
C VAL A 559 14.01 -20.70 24.45
N VAL A 560 13.56 -20.21 23.28
CA VAL A 560 13.34 -21.04 22.09
C VAL A 560 14.61 -21.18 21.25
N ALA A 561 15.38 -20.09 21.13
CA ALA A 561 16.66 -20.08 20.44
C ALA A 561 17.65 -19.14 21.13
N VAL A 562 18.94 -19.44 21.03
CA VAL A 562 20.05 -18.64 21.57
C VAL A 562 20.99 -18.18 20.47
N TYR A 563 21.72 -17.07 20.71
CA TYR A 563 22.78 -16.62 19.81
C TYR A 563 23.95 -17.63 19.80
N GLY A 564 24.50 -17.91 18.63
CA GLY A 564 25.59 -18.86 18.44
C GLY A 564 26.97 -18.24 18.34
N GLN A 565 27.09 -16.93 18.22
CA GLN A 565 28.36 -16.24 18.00
C GLN A 565 28.42 -14.94 18.81
N ASP A 566 29.60 -14.30 18.80
CA ASP A 566 29.95 -13.10 19.50
C ASP A 566 30.01 -13.22 21.03
N PHE A 567 30.28 -12.10 21.75
CA PHE A 567 30.40 -12.07 23.22
C PHE A 567 29.07 -12.42 23.91
N TYR A 568 27.94 -12.29 23.21
CA TYR A 568 26.61 -12.67 23.69
C TYR A 568 26.14 -14.06 23.22
N SER A 569 27.09 -14.91 22.78
CA SER A 569 26.76 -16.31 22.48
C SER A 569 26.17 -17.02 23.71
N GLY A 570 25.04 -17.71 23.47
CA GLY A 570 24.27 -18.36 24.54
C GLY A 570 23.16 -17.48 25.15
N HIS A 571 23.11 -16.18 24.89
CA HIS A 571 22.00 -15.34 25.27
C HIS A 571 20.74 -15.65 24.42
N ALA A 572 19.56 -15.41 25.00
CA ALA A 572 18.29 -15.64 24.29
C ALA A 572 18.17 -14.76 23.04
N ALA A 573 17.82 -15.37 21.91
CA ALA A 573 17.54 -14.71 20.63
C ALA A 573 16.06 -14.80 20.26
N VAL A 574 15.36 -15.86 20.69
CA VAL A 574 13.92 -16.04 20.52
C VAL A 574 13.33 -16.60 21.81
N THR A 575 12.21 -16.03 22.24
CA THR A 575 11.52 -16.48 23.47
C THR A 575 10.03 -16.73 23.21
N HIS A 576 9.44 -17.53 24.10
CA HIS A 576 8.00 -17.79 24.17
C HIS A 576 7.53 -17.65 25.61
N HIS A 577 6.48 -16.90 25.82
CA HIS A 577 5.87 -16.67 27.12
C HIS A 577 4.37 -16.96 27.06
N VAL A 578 3.86 -17.62 28.09
CA VAL A 578 2.42 -17.81 28.28
C VAL A 578 1.91 -16.72 29.21
N PHE A 579 1.03 -15.85 28.69
CA PHE A 579 0.44 -14.77 29.46
C PHE A 579 -1.09 -14.90 29.48
N GLY A 580 -1.64 -15.02 30.67
CA GLY A 580 -3.08 -15.30 30.81
C GLY A 580 -3.45 -16.63 30.15
N LYS A 581 -4.30 -16.60 29.12
CA LYS A 581 -4.70 -17.79 28.34
C LYS A 581 -4.01 -17.86 26.97
N GLY A 582 -3.21 -16.86 26.61
CA GLY A 582 -2.59 -16.74 25.29
C GLY A 582 -1.08 -16.91 25.29
N HIS A 583 -0.51 -16.67 24.13
CA HIS A 583 0.89 -16.92 23.84
C HIS A 583 1.56 -15.68 23.25
N ALA A 584 2.76 -15.36 23.71
CA ALA A 584 3.57 -14.26 23.22
C ALA A 584 4.96 -14.73 22.80
N TYR A 585 5.28 -14.58 21.53
CA TYR A 585 6.58 -14.88 20.96
C TYR A 585 7.36 -13.60 20.72
N TYR A 586 8.63 -13.58 21.10
CA TYR A 586 9.52 -12.45 20.83
C TYR A 586 10.75 -12.90 20.04
N ILE A 587 10.95 -12.30 18.87
CA ILE A 587 12.08 -12.54 17.98
C ILE A 587 13.06 -11.38 18.14
N GLY A 588 14.13 -11.56 18.94
CA GLY A 588 15.11 -10.51 19.22
C GLY A 588 16.16 -10.32 18.10
N ALA A 589 16.03 -11.03 16.98
CA ALA A 589 17.01 -11.01 15.91
C ALA A 589 16.34 -11.03 14.53
N ARG A 590 16.98 -10.44 13.51
CA ARG A 590 16.51 -10.57 12.14
C ARG A 590 16.92 -11.92 11.56
N LEU A 591 16.03 -12.90 11.69
CA LEU A 591 16.20 -14.27 11.21
C LEU A 591 16.08 -14.39 9.69
N ASP A 592 16.65 -15.46 9.15
CA ASP A 592 16.35 -15.92 7.79
C ASP A 592 14.89 -16.45 7.65
N ASP A 593 14.50 -16.82 6.43
CA ASP A 593 13.15 -17.32 6.14
C ASP A 593 12.82 -18.60 6.92
N ALA A 594 13.80 -19.49 7.08
CA ALA A 594 13.63 -20.75 7.82
C ALA A 594 13.39 -20.50 9.32
N GLY A 595 14.12 -19.53 9.90
CA GLY A 595 13.96 -19.13 11.28
C GLY A 595 12.61 -18.48 11.54
N ASN A 596 12.19 -17.53 10.70
CA ASN A 596 10.89 -16.90 10.79
C ASN A 596 9.75 -17.93 10.61
N ALA A 597 9.87 -18.84 9.63
CA ALA A 597 8.90 -19.91 9.42
C ALA A 597 8.75 -20.81 10.65
N ALA A 598 9.86 -21.15 11.34
CA ALA A 598 9.81 -21.98 12.53
C ALA A 598 9.03 -21.32 13.67
N VAL A 599 9.26 -20.03 13.94
CA VAL A 599 8.52 -19.28 14.98
C VAL A 599 7.06 -19.14 14.60
N LEU A 600 6.78 -18.71 13.36
CA LEU A 600 5.40 -18.49 12.92
C LEU A 600 4.58 -19.79 12.90
N ARG A 601 5.15 -20.93 12.51
CA ARG A 601 4.46 -22.23 12.58
C ARG A 601 4.14 -22.63 14.03
N ALA A 602 5.05 -22.40 14.98
CA ALA A 602 4.78 -22.63 16.39
C ALA A 602 3.64 -21.73 16.90
N ALA A 603 3.70 -20.42 16.60
CA ALA A 603 2.67 -19.48 16.99
C ALA A 603 1.29 -19.79 16.34
N LEU A 604 1.26 -20.20 15.06
CA LEU A 604 0.05 -20.61 14.36
C LEU A 604 -0.56 -21.90 14.97
N ALA A 605 0.29 -22.83 15.44
CA ALA A 605 -0.18 -24.03 16.13
C ALA A 605 -0.85 -23.69 17.47
N ASP A 606 -0.23 -22.81 18.29
CA ASP A 606 -0.82 -22.32 19.53
C ASP A 606 -2.11 -21.50 19.29
N ALA A 607 -2.14 -20.71 18.24
CA ALA A 607 -3.31 -19.96 17.78
C ALA A 607 -4.41 -20.87 17.17
N LYS A 608 -4.15 -22.17 17.01
CA LYS A 608 -5.07 -23.15 16.38
C LYS A 608 -5.54 -22.73 14.99
N VAL A 609 -4.64 -22.13 14.22
CA VAL A 609 -4.87 -21.77 12.83
C VAL A 609 -4.61 -23.00 11.95
N HIS A 610 -5.52 -23.25 11.00
CA HIS A 610 -5.35 -24.34 10.03
C HIS A 610 -4.22 -24.00 9.05
N LEU A 611 -3.23 -24.89 8.92
CA LEU A 611 -2.14 -24.76 7.96
C LEU A 611 -2.43 -25.57 6.71
N ARG A 612 -2.00 -25.06 5.56
CA ARG A 612 -2.00 -25.74 4.27
C ARG A 612 -0.58 -26.20 3.92
N ASP A 613 -0.48 -27.38 3.33
CA ASP A 613 0.79 -27.88 2.80
C ASP A 613 0.91 -27.42 1.34
N LEU A 614 1.51 -26.25 1.14
CA LEU A 614 1.71 -25.65 -0.16
C LEU A 614 3.10 -26.01 -0.72
N PRO A 615 3.17 -26.41 -2.00
CA PRO A 615 4.46 -26.54 -2.68
C PRO A 615 5.21 -25.20 -2.70
N GLN A 616 6.54 -25.29 -2.71
CA GLN A 616 7.39 -24.10 -2.79
C GLN A 616 7.02 -23.24 -4.02
N GLY A 617 6.81 -21.93 -3.79
CA GLY A 617 6.46 -20.97 -4.83
C GLY A 617 5.00 -20.99 -5.26
N VAL A 618 4.14 -21.68 -4.53
CA VAL A 618 2.69 -21.56 -4.66
C VAL A 618 2.17 -20.64 -3.55
N GLU A 619 1.44 -19.60 -3.94
CA GLU A 619 0.66 -18.76 -3.03
C GLU A 619 -0.77 -19.26 -2.92
N TYR A 620 -1.37 -19.05 -1.76
CA TYR A 620 -2.78 -19.33 -1.50
C TYR A 620 -3.46 -18.09 -0.96
N HIS A 621 -4.64 -17.79 -1.51
CA HIS A 621 -5.57 -16.77 -1.02
C HIS A 621 -6.99 -17.30 -1.01
N CYS A 622 -7.82 -16.77 -0.13
CA CYS A 622 -9.23 -17.13 -0.04
C CYS A 622 -10.10 -15.87 0.12
N ARG A 623 -11.07 -15.72 -0.78
CA ARG A 623 -12.13 -14.70 -0.67
C ARG A 623 -13.44 -15.35 -0.32
N GLU A 624 -14.23 -14.71 0.55
CA GLU A 624 -15.50 -15.24 1.01
C GLU A 624 -16.64 -14.24 0.74
N SER A 625 -17.77 -14.76 0.25
CA SER A 625 -19.05 -14.08 0.16
C SER A 625 -20.09 -14.84 1.01
N GLU A 626 -21.32 -14.34 1.07
CA GLU A 626 -22.41 -15.03 1.78
C GLU A 626 -22.67 -16.46 1.26
N ASN A 627 -22.42 -16.69 -0.04
CA ASN A 627 -22.85 -17.92 -0.72
C ASN A 627 -21.68 -18.80 -1.20
N ALA A 628 -20.46 -18.31 -1.20
CA ALA A 628 -19.31 -19.02 -1.77
C ALA A 628 -17.98 -18.60 -1.14
N ARG A 629 -17.03 -19.53 -1.15
CA ARG A 629 -15.60 -19.29 -0.97
C ARG A 629 -14.91 -19.49 -2.30
N TYR A 630 -13.91 -18.66 -2.54
CA TYR A 630 -13.09 -18.68 -3.75
C TYR A 630 -11.64 -18.90 -3.34
N HIS A 631 -11.12 -20.10 -3.64
CA HIS A 631 -9.77 -20.53 -3.28
C HIS A 631 -8.84 -20.30 -4.46
N PHE A 632 -7.88 -19.42 -4.32
CA PHE A 632 -6.89 -19.13 -5.34
C PHE A 632 -5.58 -19.82 -5.00
N TYR A 633 -5.02 -20.54 -5.99
CA TYR A 633 -3.70 -21.12 -5.94
C TYR A 633 -2.90 -20.56 -7.10
N ILE A 634 -1.75 -19.95 -6.81
CA ILE A 634 -0.97 -19.18 -7.79
C ILE A 634 0.45 -19.72 -7.83
N ASN A 635 0.86 -20.27 -8.97
CA ASN A 635 2.23 -20.71 -9.21
C ASN A 635 3.08 -19.52 -9.64
N THR A 636 3.95 -19.04 -8.77
CA THR A 636 4.85 -17.90 -9.02
C THR A 636 6.19 -18.34 -9.62
N THR A 637 6.38 -19.64 -9.90
CA THR A 637 7.63 -20.22 -10.36
C THR A 637 7.70 -20.38 -11.89
N GLN A 638 8.89 -20.66 -12.38
CA GLN A 638 9.17 -20.97 -13.80
C GLN A 638 8.95 -22.45 -14.17
N SER A 639 8.43 -23.24 -13.24
CA SER A 639 8.22 -24.68 -13.42
C SER A 639 6.77 -25.05 -13.16
N ALA A 640 6.29 -26.12 -13.78
CA ALA A 640 4.98 -26.67 -13.44
C ALA A 640 5.00 -27.25 -12.03
N VAL A 641 3.91 -27.05 -11.28
CA VAL A 641 3.78 -27.48 -9.89
C VAL A 641 2.44 -28.19 -9.68
N LYS A 642 2.46 -29.38 -9.05
CA LYS A 642 1.26 -30.08 -8.64
C LYS A 642 0.83 -29.58 -7.27
N VAL A 643 -0.43 -29.16 -7.13
CA VAL A 643 -1.00 -28.63 -5.89
C VAL A 643 -2.25 -29.38 -5.49
N GLN A 644 -2.43 -29.60 -4.18
CA GLN A 644 -3.69 -30.06 -3.61
C GLN A 644 -4.66 -28.89 -3.51
N VAL A 645 -5.87 -29.04 -4.01
CA VAL A 645 -6.89 -27.99 -4.06
C VAL A 645 -8.23 -28.54 -3.56
N GLU A 646 -9.13 -27.66 -3.19
CA GLU A 646 -10.53 -28.02 -2.90
C GLU A 646 -11.19 -28.61 -4.14
N SER A 647 -12.22 -29.44 -3.92
CA SER A 647 -13.06 -29.94 -5.01
C SER A 647 -14.13 -28.90 -5.35
N GLY A 648 -14.20 -28.48 -6.61
CA GLY A 648 -15.15 -27.45 -7.04
C GLY A 648 -14.96 -27.06 -8.51
N ALA A 649 -15.65 -26.02 -8.93
CA ALA A 649 -15.49 -25.45 -10.27
C ALA A 649 -14.31 -24.50 -10.28
N ASP A 650 -13.35 -24.73 -11.16
CA ASP A 650 -12.30 -23.74 -11.46
C ASP A 650 -12.86 -22.68 -12.41
N LEU A 651 -13.03 -21.46 -11.92
CA LEU A 651 -13.60 -20.35 -12.69
C LEU A 651 -12.75 -19.98 -13.90
N LEU A 652 -11.41 -20.15 -13.83
CA LEU A 652 -10.50 -19.77 -14.90
C LEU A 652 -10.51 -20.74 -16.07
N SER A 653 -10.73 -22.02 -15.83
CA SER A 653 -10.80 -23.04 -16.89
C SER A 653 -12.22 -23.51 -17.20
N GLY A 654 -13.20 -23.16 -16.39
CA GLY A 654 -14.58 -23.64 -16.47
C GLY A 654 -14.76 -25.15 -16.19
N LYS A 655 -13.76 -25.83 -15.62
CA LYS A 655 -13.75 -27.27 -15.36
C LYS A 655 -13.96 -27.58 -13.88
N ASN A 656 -14.62 -28.72 -13.60
CA ASN A 656 -14.62 -29.25 -12.23
C ASN A 656 -13.27 -29.91 -11.91
N VAL A 657 -12.73 -29.58 -10.74
CA VAL A 657 -11.48 -30.12 -10.20
C VAL A 657 -11.77 -31.00 -8.99
N LEU A 658 -11.04 -32.10 -8.85
CA LEU A 658 -11.17 -33.07 -7.76
C LEU A 658 -9.82 -33.22 -7.03
N GLY A 659 -9.64 -32.46 -5.95
CA GLY A 659 -8.58 -32.64 -4.95
C GLY A 659 -7.15 -32.32 -5.38
N SER A 660 -6.81 -32.29 -6.67
CA SER A 660 -5.48 -31.89 -7.12
C SER A 660 -5.46 -31.42 -8.57
N MET A 661 -4.52 -30.53 -8.88
CA MET A 661 -4.24 -30.10 -10.27
C MET A 661 -2.79 -29.75 -10.48
N GLU A 662 -2.37 -29.63 -11.73
CA GLU A 662 -1.06 -29.15 -12.16
C GLU A 662 -1.20 -27.71 -12.67
N LEU A 663 -0.50 -26.79 -12.04
CA LEU A 663 -0.37 -25.39 -12.47
C LEU A 663 0.88 -25.23 -13.33
N LYS A 664 0.74 -24.70 -14.54
CA LYS A 664 1.86 -24.36 -15.42
C LYS A 664 2.72 -23.24 -14.80
N PRO A 665 3.92 -22.95 -15.34
CA PRO A 665 4.68 -21.77 -14.94
C PRO A 665 3.83 -20.49 -15.02
N TYR A 666 3.85 -19.68 -13.96
CA TYR A 666 3.10 -18.41 -13.88
C TYR A 666 1.60 -18.56 -14.15
N ASP A 667 1.01 -19.66 -13.72
CA ASP A 667 -0.42 -19.93 -13.86
C ASP A 667 -1.14 -19.97 -12.51
N ALA A 668 -2.46 -19.93 -12.54
CA ALA A 668 -3.29 -19.96 -11.34
C ALA A 668 -4.60 -20.71 -11.60
N CYS A 669 -5.25 -21.12 -10.52
CA CYS A 669 -6.66 -21.55 -10.52
C CYS A 669 -7.46 -20.79 -9.46
N ALA A 670 -8.77 -20.72 -9.66
CA ALA A 670 -9.72 -20.10 -8.75
C ALA A 670 -10.91 -21.07 -8.55
N ILE A 671 -10.87 -21.80 -7.44
CA ILE A 671 -11.85 -22.86 -7.15
C ILE A 671 -13.02 -22.28 -6.36
N GLU A 672 -14.23 -22.37 -6.91
CA GLU A 672 -15.45 -21.99 -6.22
C GLU A 672 -15.93 -23.16 -5.33
N GLU A 673 -16.02 -22.92 -4.03
CA GLU A 673 -16.68 -23.76 -3.04
C GLU A 673 -17.99 -23.09 -2.60
N LYS A 674 -19.13 -23.71 -2.85
CA LYS A 674 -20.44 -23.18 -2.38
C LYS A 674 -20.59 -23.38 -0.88
N VAL A 675 -20.85 -22.30 -0.15
CA VAL A 675 -21.21 -22.36 1.27
C VAL A 675 -22.68 -22.72 1.37
N LYS A 676 -23.00 -23.79 2.13
CA LYS A 676 -24.35 -24.27 2.33
C LYS A 676 -25.12 -23.42 3.34
#